data_088588c7283bffdae8f5b9fdd35d6992
#
_entry.id   088588c7283bffdae8f5b9fdd35d6992
#
_cell.length_a   1.000
_cell.length_b   1.000
_cell.length_c   1.000
_cell.angle_alpha   90.00
_cell.angle_beta   90.00
_cell.angle_gamma   90.00
#
_symmetry.space_group_name_H-M   'P 1'
#
loop_
_entity.id
_entity.type
_entity.pdbx_description
1 polymer ?
#
loop_
_entity_poly.entity_id
_entity_poly.type
_entity_poly.pdbx_seq_one_letter_code
_entity_poly.pdbx_strand_id
1 'polypeptide(L)'
;MAARAKQRRARANQHYASRRKADISGNRGNYRGTKKGLIILANFKDKKFSASHTLDLYKKIANAENYKDDGFNGSIKDYFSAQSDGKFTIDFDVVGPVTLSQNMAYYGGNDSEGNDKHPEQMIKEACELADGWVDFSDYDWTGNGEVDQVYVIYAGQGEANGGSDDTIWPHAYELAAANITLSLDGVKINSYACSAELGYSGIDGIGTICHEFSHCLGYPDLYDIFYEGHFGMSSFDLMDSAGYNDDGFCPAGYTAYEKWIAGWIDYEVLEDENVTVTDLKSTSEGGKAYVIYNKGNRNEYFILENRQQTKWDKYIEATGLQVIHVDYDPTCWINNVVNSTGEFRQKDGWTADFKNDHQRLTLVHADNIDDSKYWDKYEQYYTKTTLTGDLFPYKSNNELSDTSIPSFGLYNDNEDGTRNMGRQVKDITENDNGTVNFQYNAAIVVEPTPEGQVFYESFDKCAGTGGNDGTWSSGSNALVTDNAGWESVSRAGGFKCGKFGSSKKSGSATTPSFALNGKAKLTFKAAPYGSDATSLKVTYNGAEVATLTMKNEEWTEYSIDITGTGSGKITFTPAKRMFLDEVRIVADGVGTGIDTVETTGKPVDNRVYNIQGQYLGTSLDNLPAGIYIVGGKKVVK
;
A
#
# COMPACT_ATOMS: atom_id res chain seq x y z
N MET A 1 -25.59 -5.69 -7.50
CA MET A 1 -24.29 -5.97 -8.17
C MET A 1 -23.27 -6.61 -7.25
N ALA A 2 -22.89 -6.04 -6.11
CA ALA A 2 -21.86 -6.59 -5.21
C ALA A 2 -22.07 -8.06 -4.76
N ALA A 3 -23.29 -8.44 -4.36
CA ALA A 3 -23.56 -9.83 -3.95
C ALA A 3 -23.44 -10.86 -5.11
N ARG A 4 -23.77 -10.45 -6.33
CA ARG A 4 -23.62 -11.31 -7.53
C ARG A 4 -22.16 -11.42 -7.96
N ALA A 5 -21.40 -10.32 -7.91
CA ALA A 5 -19.97 -10.33 -8.17
C ALA A 5 -19.22 -11.20 -7.16
N LYS A 6 -19.60 -11.15 -5.88
CA LYS A 6 -19.04 -11.99 -4.81
C LYS A 6 -19.18 -13.49 -5.10
N GLN A 7 -20.36 -13.94 -5.55
CA GLN A 7 -20.61 -15.35 -5.85
C GLN A 7 -19.88 -15.82 -7.12
N ARG A 8 -19.83 -15.00 -8.17
CA ARG A 8 -19.14 -15.31 -9.43
C ARG A 8 -17.65 -15.54 -9.22
N ARG A 9 -17.02 -14.69 -8.43
CA ARG A 9 -15.59 -14.74 -8.19
C ARG A 9 -15.16 -15.84 -7.24
N ALA A 10 -16.00 -16.22 -6.28
CA ALA A 10 -15.70 -17.35 -5.41
C ALA A 10 -15.48 -18.66 -6.23
N ARG A 11 -16.19 -18.87 -7.34
CA ARG A 11 -15.94 -20.01 -8.23
C ARG A 11 -14.74 -19.83 -9.14
N ALA A 12 -14.54 -18.64 -9.71
CA ALA A 12 -13.38 -18.36 -10.56
C ALA A 12 -12.07 -18.56 -9.79
N ASN A 13 -12.03 -18.15 -8.52
CA ASN A 13 -10.82 -18.20 -7.71
C ASN A 13 -10.43 -19.58 -7.20
N GLN A 14 -11.34 -20.55 -7.17
CA GLN A 14 -11.05 -21.93 -6.74
C GLN A 14 -9.99 -22.65 -7.59
N HIS A 15 -9.75 -22.19 -8.81
CA HIS A 15 -8.86 -22.84 -9.78
C HIS A 15 -7.61 -22.02 -10.15
N TYR A 16 -7.39 -20.89 -9.51
CA TYR A 16 -6.17 -20.08 -9.71
C TYR A 16 -4.88 -20.83 -9.33
N ALA A 17 -4.99 -21.88 -8.52
CA ALA A 17 -3.86 -22.65 -8.01
C ALA A 17 -3.04 -23.39 -9.08
N SER A 18 -3.59 -23.62 -10.28
CA SER A 18 -2.89 -24.31 -11.36
C SER A 18 -1.99 -23.38 -12.19
N ARG A 19 -2.19 -22.06 -12.12
CA ARG A 19 -1.38 -21.11 -12.87
C ARG A 19 0.03 -21.03 -12.30
N ARG A 20 1.04 -21.13 -13.17
CA ARG A 20 2.43 -20.84 -12.81
C ARG A 20 2.54 -19.40 -12.41
N LYS A 21 2.65 -19.13 -11.13
CA LYS A 21 2.86 -17.80 -10.60
C LYS A 21 4.33 -17.59 -10.31
N ALA A 22 4.85 -16.46 -10.75
CA ALA A 22 6.08 -15.94 -10.21
C ALA A 22 5.85 -15.67 -8.73
N ASP A 23 6.67 -16.25 -7.86
CA ASP A 23 6.65 -15.97 -6.44
C ASP A 23 7.87 -15.13 -6.05
N ILE A 24 7.69 -14.32 -5.01
CA ILE A 24 8.75 -13.44 -4.52
C ILE A 24 9.87 -14.20 -3.78
N SER A 25 9.70 -15.48 -3.47
CA SER A 25 10.68 -16.30 -2.75
C SER A 25 11.85 -16.79 -3.61
N GLY A 26 11.90 -16.38 -4.89
CA GLY A 26 13.01 -16.67 -5.79
C GLY A 26 12.63 -17.15 -7.19
N ASN A 27 11.35 -17.44 -7.44
CA ASN A 27 10.87 -17.87 -8.76
C ASN A 27 10.23 -16.70 -9.51
N ARG A 28 10.93 -15.57 -9.60
CA ARG A 28 10.53 -14.45 -10.45
C ARG A 28 10.33 -14.95 -11.87
N GLY A 29 9.30 -14.46 -12.53
CA GLY A 29 9.11 -14.64 -13.96
C GLY A 29 10.34 -14.16 -14.73
N ASN A 30 10.57 -14.73 -15.87
CA ASN A 30 11.62 -14.28 -16.77
C ASN A 30 10.99 -14.03 -18.14
N TYR A 31 10.09 -13.06 -18.18
CA TYR A 31 9.39 -12.67 -19.39
C TYR A 31 10.30 -11.77 -20.23
N ARG A 32 10.90 -12.34 -21.26
CA ARG A 32 11.88 -11.66 -22.13
C ARG A 32 11.65 -11.97 -23.59
N GLY A 33 12.08 -11.02 -24.44
CA GLY A 33 11.98 -11.14 -25.90
C GLY A 33 10.54 -10.99 -26.40
N THR A 34 10.34 -11.33 -27.65
CA THR A 34 9.02 -11.28 -28.29
C THR A 34 8.33 -12.63 -28.14
N LYS A 35 7.11 -12.61 -27.63
CA LYS A 35 6.23 -13.78 -27.56
C LYS A 35 5.07 -13.62 -28.54
N LYS A 36 4.49 -14.72 -28.99
CA LYS A 36 3.25 -14.69 -29.74
C LYS A 36 2.05 -14.73 -28.81
N GLY A 37 1.08 -13.86 -29.04
CA GLY A 37 -0.23 -13.89 -28.39
C GLY A 37 -1.31 -14.24 -29.40
N LEU A 38 -2.43 -14.77 -28.96
CA LEU A 38 -3.57 -15.09 -29.82
C LEU A 38 -4.82 -14.34 -29.37
N ILE A 39 -5.42 -13.56 -30.28
CA ILE A 39 -6.73 -12.95 -30.11
C ILE A 39 -7.69 -13.50 -31.17
N ILE A 40 -8.77 -14.13 -30.73
CA ILE A 40 -9.85 -14.63 -31.59
C ILE A 40 -11.05 -13.70 -31.46
N LEU A 41 -11.50 -13.13 -32.57
CA LEU A 41 -12.77 -12.39 -32.61
C LEU A 41 -13.92 -13.36 -32.76
N ALA A 42 -14.97 -13.24 -31.93
CA ALA A 42 -16.10 -14.17 -31.93
C ALA A 42 -17.45 -13.45 -32.06
N ASN A 43 -18.18 -13.74 -33.14
CA ASN A 43 -19.59 -13.39 -33.25
C ASN A 43 -20.44 -14.47 -32.58
N PHE A 44 -21.54 -14.06 -31.96
CA PHE A 44 -22.61 -14.96 -31.60
C PHE A 44 -23.57 -15.18 -32.79
N LYS A 45 -24.41 -16.18 -32.70
CA LYS A 45 -25.43 -16.46 -33.72
C LYS A 45 -26.36 -15.25 -33.93
N ASP A 46 -26.70 -14.53 -32.87
CA ASP A 46 -27.61 -13.41 -32.84
C ASP A 46 -26.93 -12.04 -32.69
N LYS A 47 -25.62 -12.00 -32.43
CA LYS A 47 -24.87 -10.75 -32.24
C LYS A 47 -23.57 -10.78 -33.03
N LYS A 48 -23.31 -9.73 -33.79
CA LYS A 48 -22.08 -9.58 -34.59
C LYS A 48 -21.38 -8.30 -34.24
N PHE A 49 -20.07 -8.28 -34.49
CA PHE A 49 -19.28 -7.05 -34.42
C PHE A 49 -19.91 -5.93 -35.24
N SER A 50 -19.78 -4.71 -34.76
CA SER A 50 -20.12 -3.49 -35.47
C SER A 50 -19.38 -3.45 -36.81
N ALA A 51 -20.02 -2.97 -37.87
CA ALA A 51 -19.43 -2.98 -39.22
C ALA A 51 -18.11 -2.18 -39.32
N SER A 52 -17.91 -1.18 -38.45
CA SER A 52 -16.66 -0.41 -38.33
C SER A 52 -15.56 -1.16 -37.57
N HIS A 53 -15.90 -2.15 -36.75
CA HIS A 53 -14.96 -2.88 -35.90
C HIS A 53 -14.43 -4.09 -36.65
N THR A 54 -13.60 -3.81 -37.63
CA THR A 54 -13.06 -4.81 -38.57
C THR A 54 -11.88 -5.58 -37.96
N LEU A 55 -11.58 -6.76 -38.54
CA LEU A 55 -10.38 -7.51 -38.21
C LEU A 55 -9.10 -6.66 -38.33
N ASP A 56 -9.01 -5.81 -39.37
CA ASP A 56 -7.85 -4.95 -39.58
C ASP A 56 -7.73 -3.85 -38.51
N LEU A 57 -8.87 -3.38 -37.97
CA LEU A 57 -8.86 -2.47 -36.81
C LEU A 57 -8.28 -3.17 -35.58
N TYR A 58 -8.76 -4.37 -35.25
CA TYR A 58 -8.23 -5.12 -34.10
C TYR A 58 -6.74 -5.51 -34.26
N LYS A 59 -6.29 -5.80 -35.48
CA LYS A 59 -4.85 -5.99 -35.75
C LYS A 59 -4.03 -4.74 -35.42
N LYS A 60 -4.59 -3.55 -35.70
CA LYS A 60 -3.91 -2.28 -35.33
C LYS A 60 -3.95 -2.06 -33.82
N ILE A 61 -5.09 -2.22 -33.17
CA ILE A 61 -5.24 -2.07 -31.72
C ILE A 61 -4.29 -3.04 -30.98
N ALA A 62 -4.10 -4.25 -31.51
CA ALA A 62 -3.22 -5.22 -30.89
C ALA A 62 -1.71 -4.89 -31.11
N ASN A 63 -1.30 -4.48 -32.33
CA ASN A 63 0.10 -4.52 -32.71
C ASN A 63 0.71 -3.24 -33.30
N ALA A 64 -0.10 -2.25 -33.72
CA ALA A 64 0.44 -1.09 -34.41
C ALA A 64 1.29 -0.23 -33.47
N GLU A 65 2.51 0.08 -33.87
CA GLU A 65 3.43 0.91 -33.10
C GLU A 65 2.88 2.33 -32.94
N ASN A 66 2.88 2.83 -31.70
CA ASN A 66 2.38 4.16 -31.34
C ASN A 66 0.95 4.42 -31.84
N TYR A 67 0.06 3.44 -31.71
CA TYR A 67 -1.34 3.56 -32.14
C TYR A 67 -2.07 4.67 -31.37
N LYS A 68 -2.58 5.69 -32.08
CA LYS A 68 -3.20 6.88 -31.49
C LYS A 68 -4.57 7.19 -32.10
N ASP A 69 -5.05 6.36 -33.03
CA ASP A 69 -6.38 6.58 -33.62
C ASP A 69 -7.47 6.30 -32.58
N ASP A 70 -8.63 6.90 -32.75
CA ASP A 70 -9.84 6.68 -31.94
C ASP A 70 -9.68 6.86 -30.42
N GLY A 71 -8.69 7.62 -29.97
CA GLY A 71 -8.45 7.92 -28.56
C GLY A 71 -7.46 7.00 -27.86
N PHE A 72 -6.99 5.94 -28.50
CA PHE A 72 -6.00 5.03 -27.91
C PHE A 72 -4.67 5.73 -27.58
N ASN A 73 -4.09 5.39 -26.43
CA ASN A 73 -2.77 5.88 -26.02
C ASN A 73 -1.60 5.07 -26.64
N GLY A 74 -1.89 3.90 -27.13
CA GLY A 74 -0.98 2.94 -27.78
C GLY A 74 -1.71 1.65 -28.08
N SER A 75 -1.06 0.71 -28.76
CA SER A 75 -1.56 -0.65 -28.93
C SER A 75 -1.33 -1.50 -27.68
N ILE A 76 -1.89 -2.72 -27.65
CA ILE A 76 -1.62 -3.71 -26.59
C ILE A 76 -0.12 -4.05 -26.56
N LYS A 77 0.50 -4.20 -27.75
CA LYS A 77 1.94 -4.39 -27.89
C LYS A 77 2.75 -3.22 -27.33
N ASP A 78 2.35 -1.98 -27.61
CA ASP A 78 2.97 -0.78 -27.05
C ASP A 78 2.92 -0.78 -25.52
N TYR A 79 1.78 -1.21 -24.95
CA TYR A 79 1.61 -1.30 -23.50
C TYR A 79 2.66 -2.24 -22.88
N PHE A 80 2.68 -3.51 -23.26
CA PHE A 80 3.61 -4.50 -22.69
C PHE A 80 5.09 -4.15 -22.95
N SER A 81 5.40 -3.61 -24.13
CA SER A 81 6.75 -3.12 -24.43
C SER A 81 7.16 -1.98 -23.51
N ALA A 82 6.28 -1.01 -23.27
CA ALA A 82 6.54 0.12 -22.37
C ALA A 82 6.72 -0.32 -20.91
N GLN A 83 5.90 -1.27 -20.42
CA GLN A 83 6.00 -1.75 -19.04
C GLN A 83 7.33 -2.43 -18.75
N SER A 84 7.91 -3.08 -19.73
CA SER A 84 9.14 -3.85 -19.61
C SER A 84 10.40 -3.10 -20.05
N ASP A 85 10.29 -1.83 -20.43
CA ASP A 85 11.37 -1.05 -21.08
C ASP A 85 11.94 -1.78 -22.30
N GLY A 86 11.05 -2.33 -23.14
CA GLY A 86 11.37 -3.08 -24.35
C GLY A 86 11.96 -4.48 -24.12
N LYS A 87 12.08 -4.95 -22.87
CA LYS A 87 12.63 -6.29 -22.56
C LYS A 87 11.71 -7.42 -22.94
N PHE A 88 10.40 -7.15 -22.97
CA PHE A 88 9.35 -8.08 -23.30
C PHE A 88 8.32 -7.41 -24.21
N THR A 89 7.83 -8.12 -25.19
CA THR A 89 6.75 -7.67 -26.07
C THR A 89 5.95 -8.86 -26.57
N ILE A 90 4.75 -8.60 -27.04
CA ILE A 90 3.84 -9.63 -27.58
C ILE A 90 3.44 -9.21 -28.99
N ASP A 91 3.65 -10.11 -29.95
CA ASP A 91 3.09 -10.01 -31.30
C ASP A 91 1.82 -10.83 -31.34
N PHE A 92 0.67 -10.18 -31.53
CA PHE A 92 -0.62 -10.86 -31.54
C PHE A 92 -1.00 -11.30 -32.95
N ASP A 93 -1.28 -12.60 -33.11
CA ASP A 93 -2.09 -13.08 -34.19
C ASP A 93 -3.56 -12.78 -33.87
N VAL A 94 -4.19 -11.92 -34.66
CA VAL A 94 -5.62 -11.59 -34.53
C VAL A 94 -6.38 -12.22 -35.67
N VAL A 95 -7.32 -13.12 -35.33
CA VAL A 95 -8.05 -13.93 -36.30
C VAL A 95 -9.56 -13.84 -36.11
N GLY A 96 -10.34 -14.22 -37.10
CA GLY A 96 -11.79 -14.19 -37.05
C GLY A 96 -12.40 -13.05 -37.89
N PRO A 97 -13.63 -12.60 -37.59
CA PRO A 97 -14.49 -13.20 -36.56
C PRO A 97 -15.02 -14.57 -36.93
N VAL A 98 -14.86 -15.53 -36.01
CA VAL A 98 -15.59 -16.80 -36.07
C VAL A 98 -17.07 -16.55 -35.74
N THR A 99 -17.97 -17.48 -36.10
CA THR A 99 -19.39 -17.39 -35.72
C THR A 99 -19.79 -18.60 -34.90
N LEU A 100 -20.06 -18.35 -33.63
CA LEU A 100 -20.46 -19.36 -32.66
C LEU A 100 -21.86 -19.91 -32.97
N SER A 101 -22.12 -21.15 -32.58
CA SER A 101 -23.35 -21.87 -32.90
C SER A 101 -24.58 -21.40 -32.12
N GLN A 102 -24.41 -20.75 -30.96
CA GLN A 102 -25.48 -20.33 -30.07
C GLN A 102 -25.58 -18.79 -29.97
N ASN A 103 -26.69 -18.33 -29.39
CA ASN A 103 -26.93 -16.95 -29.06
C ASN A 103 -26.05 -16.51 -27.86
N MET A 104 -25.79 -15.21 -27.71
CA MET A 104 -25.01 -14.64 -26.61
C MET A 104 -25.53 -15.12 -25.23
N ALA A 105 -26.85 -15.08 -25.02
CA ALA A 105 -27.48 -15.48 -23.76
C ALA A 105 -27.30 -16.99 -23.41
N TYR A 106 -26.91 -17.84 -24.36
CA TYR A 106 -26.54 -19.22 -24.05
C TYR A 106 -25.21 -19.29 -23.29
N TYR A 107 -24.23 -18.51 -23.73
CA TYR A 107 -22.90 -18.48 -23.14
C TYR A 107 -22.86 -17.64 -21.87
N GLY A 108 -23.44 -16.43 -21.91
CA GLY A 108 -23.38 -15.44 -20.84
C GLY A 108 -24.56 -15.47 -19.88
N GLY A 109 -25.77 -15.85 -20.34
CA GLY A 109 -26.98 -15.73 -19.51
C GLY A 109 -26.80 -16.28 -18.10
N ASN A 110 -27.06 -15.48 -17.09
CA ASN A 110 -26.78 -15.80 -15.71
C ASN A 110 -27.55 -17.00 -15.17
N ASP A 111 -26.89 -17.84 -14.38
CA ASP A 111 -27.52 -18.89 -13.58
C ASP A 111 -28.20 -18.31 -12.32
N SER A 112 -28.74 -19.17 -11.46
CA SER A 112 -29.42 -18.73 -10.22
C SER A 112 -28.47 -18.07 -9.20
N GLU A 113 -27.17 -18.26 -9.34
CA GLU A 113 -26.13 -17.67 -8.49
C GLU A 113 -25.54 -16.40 -9.10
N GLY A 114 -25.98 -16.05 -10.33
CA GLY A 114 -25.51 -14.87 -11.05
C GLY A 114 -24.20 -15.08 -11.81
N ASN A 115 -23.80 -16.32 -12.09
CA ASN A 115 -22.63 -16.63 -12.93
C ASN A 115 -23.04 -16.84 -14.37
N ASP A 116 -22.14 -16.52 -15.31
CA ASP A 116 -22.29 -16.87 -16.71
C ASP A 116 -22.41 -18.39 -16.87
N LYS A 117 -23.35 -18.87 -17.72
CA LYS A 117 -23.67 -20.30 -17.80
C LYS A 117 -22.62 -21.14 -18.49
N HIS A 118 -22.11 -20.64 -19.62
CA HIS A 118 -21.27 -21.47 -20.51
C HIS A 118 -20.14 -20.65 -21.19
N PRO A 119 -19.43 -19.72 -20.50
CA PRO A 119 -18.40 -18.90 -21.14
C PRO A 119 -17.25 -19.78 -21.64
N GLU A 120 -16.92 -20.88 -20.96
CA GLU A 120 -15.86 -21.81 -21.35
C GLU A 120 -16.20 -22.56 -22.64
N GLN A 121 -17.49 -22.79 -22.90
CA GLN A 121 -17.95 -23.36 -24.18
C GLN A 121 -17.73 -22.37 -25.33
N MET A 122 -17.92 -21.08 -25.10
CA MET A 122 -17.59 -20.04 -26.07
C MET A 122 -16.11 -20.11 -26.45
N ILE A 123 -15.22 -20.19 -25.46
CA ILE A 123 -13.77 -20.26 -25.69
C ILE A 123 -13.40 -21.52 -26.47
N LYS A 124 -13.91 -22.70 -26.04
CA LYS A 124 -13.68 -23.97 -26.73
C LYS A 124 -14.10 -23.90 -28.20
N GLU A 125 -15.31 -23.44 -28.45
CA GLU A 125 -15.85 -23.36 -29.81
C GLU A 125 -15.08 -22.33 -30.66
N ALA A 126 -14.71 -21.21 -30.09
CA ALA A 126 -13.89 -20.19 -30.78
C ALA A 126 -12.53 -20.75 -31.20
N CYS A 127 -11.86 -21.51 -30.33
CA CYS A 127 -10.59 -22.16 -30.65
C CYS A 127 -10.77 -23.22 -31.77
N GLU A 128 -11.77 -24.10 -31.66
CA GLU A 128 -12.05 -25.12 -32.66
C GLU A 128 -12.37 -24.53 -34.04
N LEU A 129 -13.06 -23.38 -34.08
CA LEU A 129 -13.35 -22.67 -35.33
C LEU A 129 -12.14 -21.94 -35.91
N ALA A 130 -11.18 -21.54 -35.06
CA ALA A 130 -9.96 -20.84 -35.48
C ALA A 130 -8.81 -21.79 -35.87
N ASP A 131 -8.92 -23.08 -35.55
CA ASP A 131 -7.88 -24.12 -35.71
C ASP A 131 -7.25 -24.17 -37.13
N GLY A 132 -8.03 -23.91 -38.16
CA GLY A 132 -7.52 -23.87 -39.54
C GLY A 132 -6.79 -22.56 -39.91
N TRP A 133 -6.69 -21.59 -39.04
CA TRP A 133 -6.08 -20.25 -39.29
C TRP A 133 -4.79 -20.01 -38.53
N VAL A 134 -4.57 -20.74 -37.43
CA VAL A 134 -3.41 -20.59 -36.54
C VAL A 134 -2.87 -21.98 -36.18
N ASP A 135 -1.62 -22.01 -35.75
CA ASP A 135 -1.00 -23.17 -35.11
C ASP A 135 -0.89 -22.88 -33.60
N PHE A 136 -1.69 -23.56 -32.80
CA PHE A 136 -1.74 -23.30 -31.34
C PHE A 136 -0.41 -23.61 -30.65
N SER A 137 0.47 -24.42 -31.22
CA SER A 137 1.80 -24.67 -30.67
C SER A 137 2.71 -23.42 -30.65
N ASP A 138 2.41 -22.42 -31.48
CA ASP A 138 3.14 -21.14 -31.50
C ASP A 138 2.97 -20.31 -30.20
N TYR A 139 1.91 -20.58 -29.43
CA TYR A 139 1.56 -19.85 -28.22
C TYR A 139 1.95 -20.57 -26.92
N ASP A 140 2.67 -21.69 -27.01
CA ASP A 140 3.35 -22.35 -25.89
C ASP A 140 4.74 -21.71 -25.68
N TRP A 141 4.80 -20.66 -24.87
CA TRP A 141 6.03 -19.86 -24.66
C TRP A 141 7.15 -20.63 -23.99
N THR A 142 6.81 -21.67 -23.24
CA THR A 142 7.75 -22.43 -22.40
C THR A 142 8.09 -23.81 -22.95
N GLY A 143 7.40 -24.27 -23.99
CA GLY A 143 7.57 -25.60 -24.56
C GLY A 143 7.09 -26.71 -23.63
N ASN A 144 6.12 -26.42 -22.76
CA ASN A 144 5.63 -27.38 -21.79
C ASN A 144 4.41 -28.19 -22.30
N GLY A 145 4.00 -27.94 -23.55
CA GLY A 145 2.84 -28.61 -24.18
C GLY A 145 1.49 -27.98 -23.81
N GLU A 146 1.49 -26.76 -23.29
CA GLU A 146 0.26 -26.01 -22.98
C GLU A 146 0.39 -24.57 -23.47
N VAL A 147 -0.66 -24.06 -24.11
CA VAL A 147 -0.76 -22.65 -24.54
C VAL A 147 -0.79 -21.75 -23.32
N ASP A 148 0.05 -20.71 -23.28
CA ASP A 148 0.11 -19.80 -22.13
C ASP A 148 -1.18 -19.04 -21.90
N GLN A 149 -1.80 -18.50 -22.98
CA GLN A 149 -3.17 -17.94 -22.94
C GLN A 149 -3.78 -17.80 -24.33
N VAL A 150 -5.09 -18.08 -24.43
CA VAL A 150 -5.93 -17.66 -25.55
C VAL A 150 -6.80 -16.49 -25.12
N TYR A 151 -6.91 -15.46 -25.96
CA TYR A 151 -7.80 -14.33 -25.71
C TYR A 151 -8.95 -14.33 -26.71
N VAL A 152 -10.19 -14.16 -26.21
CA VAL A 152 -11.38 -14.04 -27.08
C VAL A 152 -12.04 -12.68 -26.87
N ILE A 153 -12.15 -11.89 -27.94
CA ILE A 153 -12.98 -10.69 -27.95
C ILE A 153 -14.33 -11.07 -28.56
N TYR A 154 -15.40 -10.97 -27.78
CA TYR A 154 -16.74 -11.31 -28.21
C TYR A 154 -17.54 -10.08 -28.65
N ALA A 155 -18.41 -10.26 -29.65
CA ALA A 155 -19.22 -9.18 -30.23
C ALA A 155 -20.24 -8.58 -29.25
N GLY A 156 -20.37 -7.27 -29.23
CA GLY A 156 -21.33 -6.55 -28.42
C GLY A 156 -20.76 -6.11 -27.08
N GLN A 157 -21.65 -5.79 -26.15
CA GLN A 157 -21.34 -5.26 -24.84
C GLN A 157 -21.21 -6.38 -23.80
N GLY A 158 -20.29 -6.23 -22.88
CA GLY A 158 -20.13 -7.10 -21.72
C GLY A 158 -20.92 -6.59 -20.50
N GLU A 159 -21.12 -7.47 -19.52
CA GLU A 159 -21.83 -7.12 -18.29
C GLU A 159 -21.12 -6.01 -17.49
N ALA A 160 -19.79 -6.06 -17.42
CA ALA A 160 -18.98 -5.04 -16.75
C ALA A 160 -19.15 -3.65 -17.38
N ASN A 161 -19.53 -3.59 -18.66
CA ASN A 161 -19.68 -2.38 -19.44
C ASN A 161 -21.14 -1.95 -19.61
N GLY A 162 -22.03 -2.41 -18.72
CA GLY A 162 -23.45 -2.06 -18.72
C GLY A 162 -24.34 -2.94 -19.61
N GLY A 163 -23.84 -4.08 -20.07
CA GLY A 163 -24.64 -5.14 -20.70
C GLY A 163 -25.67 -5.74 -19.72
N SER A 164 -26.66 -6.46 -20.28
CA SER A 164 -27.66 -7.16 -19.47
C SER A 164 -27.10 -8.46 -18.86
N ASP A 165 -27.85 -9.06 -17.93
CA ASP A 165 -27.58 -10.39 -17.36
C ASP A 165 -27.51 -11.53 -18.41
N ASP A 166 -27.78 -11.26 -19.70
CA ASP A 166 -27.62 -12.19 -20.82
C ASP A 166 -26.25 -12.06 -21.52
N THR A 167 -25.41 -11.11 -21.10
CA THR A 167 -24.07 -10.88 -21.65
C THR A 167 -23.01 -11.50 -20.77
N ILE A 168 -21.78 -11.58 -21.27
CA ILE A 168 -20.67 -12.23 -20.56
C ILE A 168 -19.91 -11.17 -19.73
N TRP A 169 -19.52 -11.53 -18.51
CA TRP A 169 -18.58 -10.76 -17.73
C TRP A 169 -17.15 -10.99 -18.25
N PRO A 170 -16.37 -9.95 -18.58
CA PRO A 170 -14.95 -10.09 -18.91
C PRO A 170 -14.19 -10.79 -17.78
N HIS A 171 -13.37 -11.79 -18.12
CA HIS A 171 -12.63 -12.54 -17.11
C HIS A 171 -11.48 -13.35 -17.73
N ALA A 172 -10.54 -13.74 -16.88
CA ALA A 172 -9.53 -14.75 -17.18
C ALA A 172 -9.79 -16.01 -16.35
N TYR A 173 -9.73 -17.19 -16.97
CA TYR A 173 -10.08 -18.46 -16.31
C TYR A 173 -9.44 -19.69 -16.99
N GLU A 174 -9.89 -20.89 -16.61
CA GLU A 174 -9.39 -22.17 -17.11
C GLU A 174 -10.50 -23.09 -17.58
N LEU A 175 -10.33 -23.72 -18.76
CA LEU A 175 -11.28 -24.69 -19.30
C LEU A 175 -11.46 -25.90 -18.40
N ALA A 176 -10.39 -26.35 -17.74
CA ALA A 176 -10.42 -27.49 -16.82
C ALA A 176 -11.38 -27.29 -15.64
N ALA A 177 -11.63 -26.05 -15.22
CA ALA A 177 -12.58 -25.72 -14.17
C ALA A 177 -14.03 -26.07 -14.52
N ALA A 178 -14.37 -26.00 -15.81
CA ALA A 178 -15.65 -26.47 -16.34
C ALA A 178 -15.62 -27.93 -16.80
N ASN A 179 -14.59 -28.70 -16.44
CA ASN A 179 -14.36 -30.08 -16.90
C ASN A 179 -14.21 -30.20 -18.43
N ILE A 180 -13.72 -29.13 -19.07
CA ILE A 180 -13.43 -29.11 -20.50
C ILE A 180 -11.96 -29.42 -20.73
N THR A 181 -11.69 -30.39 -21.59
CA THR A 181 -10.36 -30.69 -22.11
C THR A 181 -10.32 -30.33 -23.57
N LEU A 182 -9.37 -29.49 -23.98
CA LEU A 182 -9.15 -29.08 -25.35
C LEU A 182 -7.66 -29.23 -25.70
N SER A 183 -7.37 -29.88 -26.83
CA SER A 183 -6.03 -29.97 -27.39
C SER A 183 -6.11 -29.82 -28.89
N LEU A 184 -5.33 -28.87 -29.44
CA LEU A 184 -5.21 -28.58 -30.87
C LEU A 184 -3.71 -28.50 -31.17
N ASP A 185 -3.28 -28.88 -32.35
CA ASP A 185 -1.87 -28.85 -32.81
C ASP A 185 -0.86 -29.50 -31.83
N GLY A 186 -1.32 -30.48 -31.05
CA GLY A 186 -0.46 -31.22 -30.11
C GLY A 186 -0.23 -30.55 -28.77
N VAL A 187 -0.78 -29.37 -28.53
CA VAL A 187 -0.73 -28.65 -27.25
C VAL A 187 -2.08 -28.62 -26.56
N LYS A 188 -2.08 -28.50 -25.23
CA LYS A 188 -3.28 -28.33 -24.42
C LYS A 188 -3.65 -26.83 -24.39
N ILE A 189 -4.94 -26.55 -24.51
CA ILE A 189 -5.51 -25.21 -24.31
C ILE A 189 -6.32 -25.25 -23.02
N ASN A 190 -5.93 -24.45 -22.04
CA ASN A 190 -6.56 -24.41 -20.73
C ASN A 190 -6.78 -22.97 -20.24
N SER A 191 -5.71 -22.19 -20.17
CA SER A 191 -5.76 -20.79 -19.76
C SER A 191 -6.38 -19.92 -20.86
N TYR A 192 -7.38 -19.12 -20.48
CA TYR A 192 -8.01 -18.20 -21.40
C TYR A 192 -8.40 -16.89 -20.71
N ALA A 193 -8.61 -15.85 -21.52
CA ALA A 193 -9.30 -14.65 -21.11
C ALA A 193 -10.27 -14.19 -22.17
N CYS A 194 -11.25 -13.38 -21.79
CA CYS A 194 -12.20 -12.80 -22.72
C CYS A 194 -12.65 -11.40 -22.29
N SER A 195 -13.01 -10.58 -23.29
CA SER A 195 -13.64 -9.28 -23.10
C SER A 195 -14.61 -8.94 -24.21
N ALA A 196 -15.37 -7.85 -24.03
CA ALA A 196 -16.35 -7.37 -24.96
C ALA A 196 -15.74 -6.54 -26.09
N GLU A 197 -16.43 -6.45 -27.23
CA GLU A 197 -16.19 -5.50 -28.30
C GLU A 197 -16.43 -4.06 -27.85
N LEU A 198 -17.48 -3.85 -27.03
CA LEU A 198 -18.00 -2.52 -26.70
C LEU A 198 -17.83 -2.20 -25.22
N GLY A 199 -17.22 -1.03 -24.97
CA GLY A 199 -17.27 -0.33 -23.70
C GLY A 199 -18.55 0.49 -23.53
N TYR A 200 -18.55 1.44 -22.63
CA TYR A 200 -19.72 2.31 -22.36
C TYR A 200 -20.04 3.26 -23.52
N SER A 201 -19.05 3.75 -24.24
CA SER A 201 -19.19 4.82 -25.24
C SER A 201 -18.89 4.42 -26.69
N GLY A 202 -18.59 3.15 -26.95
CA GLY A 202 -18.22 2.66 -28.30
C GLY A 202 -17.33 1.44 -28.22
N ILE A 203 -16.31 1.37 -29.07
CA ILE A 203 -15.30 0.31 -28.98
C ILE A 203 -14.67 0.34 -27.59
N ASP A 204 -14.43 -0.84 -27.00
CA ASP A 204 -13.75 -0.89 -25.70
C ASP A 204 -12.26 -0.54 -25.85
N GLY A 205 -11.69 0.07 -24.79
CA GLY A 205 -10.26 0.33 -24.70
C GLY A 205 -9.44 -0.95 -24.52
N ILE A 206 -8.11 -0.81 -24.43
CA ILE A 206 -7.22 -1.97 -24.20
C ILE A 206 -7.07 -2.33 -22.72
N GLY A 207 -7.62 -1.53 -21.80
CA GLY A 207 -7.39 -1.70 -20.36
C GLY A 207 -7.84 -3.07 -19.86
N THR A 208 -9.07 -3.48 -20.18
CA THR A 208 -9.60 -4.82 -19.83
C THR A 208 -8.75 -5.92 -20.46
N ILE A 209 -8.33 -5.77 -21.73
CA ILE A 209 -7.48 -6.76 -22.40
C ILE A 209 -6.12 -6.86 -21.70
N CYS A 210 -5.50 -5.75 -21.36
CA CYS A 210 -4.21 -5.73 -20.66
C CYS A 210 -4.33 -6.35 -19.26
N HIS A 211 -5.39 -6.05 -18.50
CA HIS A 211 -5.66 -6.63 -17.19
C HIS A 211 -5.82 -8.15 -17.26
N GLU A 212 -6.77 -8.62 -18.04
CA GLU A 212 -7.09 -10.05 -18.13
C GLU A 212 -5.92 -10.87 -18.74
N PHE A 213 -5.21 -10.29 -19.72
CA PHE A 213 -4.03 -10.93 -20.27
C PHE A 213 -2.89 -11.01 -19.25
N SER A 214 -2.78 -10.05 -18.35
CA SER A 214 -1.73 -10.02 -17.32
C SER A 214 -1.83 -11.17 -16.31
N HIS A 215 -3.00 -11.76 -16.16
CA HIS A 215 -3.15 -12.96 -15.32
C HIS A 215 -2.29 -14.13 -15.80
N CYS A 216 -2.01 -14.25 -17.11
CA CYS A 216 -1.10 -15.29 -17.60
C CYS A 216 0.37 -15.05 -17.19
N LEU A 217 0.72 -13.81 -16.86
CA LEU A 217 2.02 -13.47 -16.29
C LEU A 217 2.11 -13.81 -14.79
N GLY A 218 1.02 -14.28 -14.18
CA GLY A 218 0.95 -14.71 -12.79
C GLY A 218 0.50 -13.63 -11.83
N TYR A 219 -0.01 -12.49 -12.30
CA TYR A 219 -0.50 -11.42 -11.44
C TYR A 219 -1.90 -11.73 -10.92
N PRO A 220 -2.14 -11.64 -9.59
CA PRO A 220 -3.48 -11.71 -9.02
C PRO A 220 -4.21 -10.39 -9.20
N ASP A 221 -5.52 -10.39 -8.96
CA ASP A 221 -6.27 -9.16 -8.73
C ASP A 221 -5.77 -8.46 -7.46
N LEU A 222 -5.58 -7.15 -7.55
CA LEU A 222 -5.17 -6.30 -6.42
C LEU A 222 -6.31 -5.44 -5.87
N TYR A 223 -7.54 -5.60 -6.38
CA TYR A 223 -8.73 -5.05 -5.76
C TYR A 223 -9.38 -6.08 -4.81
N ASP A 224 -10.27 -5.59 -3.96
CA ASP A 224 -11.11 -6.47 -3.13
C ASP A 224 -12.13 -7.19 -4.00
N ILE A 225 -11.85 -8.45 -4.35
CA ILE A 225 -12.70 -9.26 -5.23
C ILE A 225 -14.09 -9.55 -4.68
N PHE A 226 -14.33 -9.29 -3.40
CA PHE A 226 -15.65 -9.43 -2.76
C PHE A 226 -16.38 -8.10 -2.63
N TYR A 227 -15.74 -6.98 -2.95
CA TYR A 227 -16.31 -5.61 -2.81
C TYR A 227 -16.82 -5.33 -1.40
N GLU A 228 -16.07 -5.76 -0.37
CA GLU A 228 -16.40 -5.52 1.04
C GLU A 228 -15.88 -4.17 1.54
N GLY A 229 -15.24 -3.40 0.67
CA GLY A 229 -14.85 -2.02 0.92
C GLY A 229 -13.36 -1.83 1.25
N HIS A 230 -12.49 -2.73 0.84
CA HIS A 230 -11.05 -2.56 0.94
C HIS A 230 -10.51 -1.76 -0.25
N PHE A 231 -9.50 -0.92 0.00
CA PHE A 231 -8.96 -0.01 -0.99
C PHE A 231 -8.23 -0.72 -2.14
N GLY A 232 -7.44 -1.76 -1.81
CA GLY A 232 -6.57 -2.40 -2.79
C GLY A 232 -5.46 -1.46 -3.28
N MET A 233 -5.38 -1.28 -4.61
CA MET A 233 -4.46 -0.38 -5.30
C MET A 233 -5.19 0.70 -6.12
N SER A 234 -6.51 0.60 -6.24
CA SER A 234 -7.39 1.55 -6.94
C SER A 234 -6.90 1.91 -8.36
N SER A 235 -6.98 3.18 -8.75
CA SER A 235 -6.59 3.68 -10.07
C SER A 235 -5.06 3.76 -10.30
N PHE A 236 -4.26 3.31 -9.34
CA PHE A 236 -2.79 3.31 -9.43
C PHE A 236 -2.19 2.02 -10.01
N ASP A 237 -2.99 0.98 -10.18
CA ASP A 237 -2.51 -0.32 -10.64
C ASP A 237 -3.45 -0.98 -11.67
N LEU A 238 -2.86 -1.56 -12.73
CA LEU A 238 -3.62 -2.26 -13.75
C LEU A 238 -4.41 -3.45 -13.18
N MET A 239 -3.83 -4.17 -12.20
CA MET A 239 -4.49 -5.34 -11.60
C MET A 239 -5.58 -4.96 -10.58
N ASP A 240 -5.89 -3.66 -10.49
CA ASP A 240 -7.06 -3.10 -9.84
C ASP A 240 -7.87 -2.28 -10.87
N SER A 241 -8.39 -1.14 -10.50
CA SER A 241 -9.29 -0.36 -11.33
C SER A 241 -8.59 0.52 -12.39
N ALA A 242 -7.26 0.59 -12.39
CA ALA A 242 -6.52 1.41 -13.37
C ALA A 242 -6.65 0.93 -14.83
N GLY A 243 -7.16 -0.28 -15.06
CA GLY A 243 -7.59 -0.71 -16.38
C GLY A 243 -8.66 0.20 -17.00
N TYR A 244 -9.47 0.85 -16.17
CA TYR A 244 -10.55 1.76 -16.59
C TYR A 244 -10.12 3.22 -16.73
N ASN A 245 -8.86 3.57 -16.48
CA ASN A 245 -8.37 4.92 -16.67
C ASN A 245 -8.58 5.36 -18.13
N ASP A 246 -9.13 6.58 -18.32
CA ASP A 246 -9.48 7.11 -19.64
C ASP A 246 -10.43 6.16 -20.42
N ASP A 247 -11.46 5.60 -19.78
CA ASP A 247 -12.38 4.61 -20.36
C ASP A 247 -11.66 3.38 -20.96
N GLY A 248 -10.48 3.00 -20.40
CA GLY A 248 -9.66 1.88 -20.86
C GLY A 248 -8.72 2.20 -22.03
N PHE A 249 -8.74 3.42 -22.57
CA PHE A 249 -7.85 3.81 -23.67
C PHE A 249 -6.41 4.11 -23.24
N CYS A 250 -6.23 4.46 -21.96
CA CYS A 250 -4.92 4.69 -21.35
C CYS A 250 -4.87 4.06 -19.94
N PRO A 251 -4.86 2.72 -19.83
CA PRO A 251 -4.71 2.07 -18.53
C PRO A 251 -3.37 2.45 -17.89
N ALA A 252 -3.32 2.52 -16.55
CA ALA A 252 -2.05 2.80 -15.89
C ALA A 252 -1.02 1.69 -16.12
N GLY A 253 0.23 2.06 -16.00
CA GLY A 253 1.35 1.11 -16.03
C GLY A 253 1.37 0.23 -14.77
N TYR A 254 2.06 -0.91 -14.88
CA TYR A 254 2.39 -1.72 -13.72
C TYR A 254 3.18 -0.93 -12.70
N THR A 255 2.98 -1.24 -11.44
CA THR A 255 3.84 -0.76 -10.37
C THR A 255 5.22 -1.45 -10.39
N ALA A 256 6.10 -0.99 -9.55
CA ALA A 256 7.39 -1.65 -9.36
C ALA A 256 7.25 -3.11 -8.89
N TYR A 257 6.13 -3.45 -8.22
CA TYR A 257 5.85 -4.82 -7.78
C TYR A 257 5.74 -5.79 -8.96
N GLU A 258 4.84 -5.53 -9.91
CA GLU A 258 4.63 -6.39 -11.08
C GLU A 258 5.89 -6.43 -11.97
N LYS A 259 6.52 -5.28 -12.17
CA LYS A 259 7.76 -5.19 -12.97
C LYS A 259 8.89 -6.03 -12.38
N TRP A 260 8.99 -6.07 -11.04
CA TRP A 260 9.97 -6.91 -10.35
C TRP A 260 9.60 -8.40 -10.45
N ILE A 261 8.32 -8.76 -10.26
CA ILE A 261 7.82 -10.13 -10.41
C ILE A 261 8.10 -10.66 -11.83
N ALA A 262 7.87 -9.85 -12.86
CA ALA A 262 8.18 -10.22 -14.26
C ALA A 262 9.69 -10.32 -14.56
N GLY A 263 10.54 -9.83 -13.69
CA GLY A 263 11.99 -9.78 -13.89
C GLY A 263 12.43 -8.60 -14.75
N TRP A 264 11.62 -7.57 -14.92
CA TRP A 264 11.94 -6.41 -15.74
C TRP A 264 12.79 -5.37 -15.02
N ILE A 265 12.62 -5.24 -13.70
CA ILE A 265 13.45 -4.39 -12.84
C ILE A 265 13.98 -5.17 -11.64
N ASP A 266 15.01 -4.60 -11.01
CA ASP A 266 15.49 -5.04 -9.69
C ASP A 266 15.30 -3.91 -8.70
N TYR A 267 15.06 -4.26 -7.42
CA TYR A 267 15.00 -3.29 -6.34
C TYR A 267 16.39 -2.88 -5.87
N GLU A 268 16.54 -1.60 -5.54
CA GLU A 268 17.61 -1.13 -4.66
C GLU A 268 17.17 -1.36 -3.21
N VAL A 269 17.91 -2.19 -2.48
CA VAL A 269 17.55 -2.56 -1.12
C VAL A 269 18.07 -1.53 -0.13
N LEU A 270 17.19 -0.98 0.71
CA LEU A 270 17.51 -0.06 1.79
C LEU A 270 17.58 -0.85 3.10
N GLU A 271 18.78 -1.06 3.63
CA GLU A 271 19.01 -1.86 4.85
C GLU A 271 19.68 -1.02 5.97
N ASP A 272 20.97 -1.20 6.18
CA ASP A 272 21.66 -0.74 7.39
C ASP A 272 22.44 0.58 7.22
N GLU A 273 22.44 1.16 6.04
CA GLU A 273 23.12 2.41 5.75
C GLU A 273 22.13 3.53 5.46
N ASN A 274 22.43 4.73 5.93
CA ASN A 274 21.64 5.91 5.54
C ASN A 274 21.86 6.21 4.06
N VAL A 275 20.78 6.46 3.34
CA VAL A 275 20.82 6.73 1.90
C VAL A 275 20.10 8.04 1.61
N THR A 276 20.73 8.90 0.82
CA THR A 276 20.07 10.08 0.24
C THR A 276 19.78 9.80 -1.23
N VAL A 277 18.52 9.84 -1.60
CA VAL A 277 18.06 9.67 -2.98
C VAL A 277 17.71 11.04 -3.52
N THR A 278 18.28 11.38 -4.68
CA THR A 278 18.01 12.63 -5.39
C THR A 278 17.62 12.35 -6.83
N ASP A 279 16.72 13.18 -7.35
CA ASP A 279 16.29 13.12 -8.76
C ASP A 279 15.78 11.74 -9.19
N LEU A 280 15.07 11.03 -8.30
CA LEU A 280 14.46 9.75 -8.61
C LEU A 280 13.40 9.94 -9.70
N LYS A 281 13.66 9.39 -10.88
CA LYS A 281 12.71 9.38 -11.99
C LYS A 281 11.57 8.40 -11.76
N SER A 282 10.46 8.63 -12.43
CA SER A 282 9.36 7.66 -12.48
C SER A 282 9.83 6.31 -13.06
N THR A 283 9.31 5.22 -12.53
CA THR A 283 9.59 3.86 -13.05
C THR A 283 9.13 3.70 -14.50
N SER A 284 8.13 4.46 -14.95
CA SER A 284 7.72 4.54 -16.37
C SER A 284 8.75 5.24 -17.27
N GLU A 285 9.71 5.96 -16.70
CA GLU A 285 10.79 6.67 -17.39
C GLU A 285 12.18 6.06 -17.13
N GLY A 286 12.22 4.80 -16.71
CA GLY A 286 13.44 4.07 -16.40
C GLY A 286 14.03 4.40 -15.02
N GLY A 287 13.22 4.96 -14.11
CA GLY A 287 13.58 5.16 -12.72
C GLY A 287 13.74 3.86 -11.96
N LYS A 288 14.41 3.95 -10.82
CA LYS A 288 14.62 2.85 -9.88
C LYS A 288 13.43 2.71 -8.95
N ALA A 289 13.30 1.52 -8.33
CA ALA A 289 12.45 1.30 -7.18
C ALA A 289 13.29 0.81 -6.01
N TYR A 290 12.88 1.17 -4.81
CA TYR A 290 13.56 0.80 -3.57
C TYR A 290 12.68 -0.13 -2.75
N VAL A 291 13.31 -0.97 -1.91
CA VAL A 291 12.59 -1.86 -1.00
C VAL A 291 13.18 -1.79 0.41
N ILE A 292 12.28 -1.76 1.41
CA ILE A 292 12.62 -1.83 2.82
C ILE A 292 11.95 -3.08 3.39
N TYR A 293 12.75 -4.07 3.80
CA TYR A 293 12.24 -5.32 4.35
C TYR A 293 12.01 -5.24 5.86
N ASN A 294 10.93 -5.86 6.35
CA ASN A 294 10.86 -6.31 7.72
C ASN A 294 11.92 -7.41 7.92
N LYS A 295 12.93 -7.18 8.74
CA LYS A 295 14.04 -8.12 8.92
C LYS A 295 13.62 -9.39 9.64
N GLY A 296 12.63 -9.32 10.54
CA GLY A 296 12.06 -10.46 11.24
C GLY A 296 11.22 -11.36 10.32
N ASN A 297 10.60 -10.78 9.29
CA ASN A 297 9.82 -11.50 8.28
C ASN A 297 9.97 -10.84 6.90
N ARG A 298 10.90 -11.33 6.08
CA ARG A 298 11.19 -10.73 4.75
C ARG A 298 10.06 -10.88 3.72
N ASN A 299 8.99 -11.60 4.03
CA ASN A 299 7.78 -11.59 3.21
C ASN A 299 6.97 -10.30 3.41
N GLU A 300 7.24 -9.54 4.47
CA GLU A 300 6.68 -8.22 4.70
C GLU A 300 7.70 -7.14 4.36
N TYR A 301 7.32 -6.20 3.50
CA TYR A 301 8.20 -5.15 3.03
C TYR A 301 7.43 -3.96 2.43
N PHE A 302 8.14 -2.84 2.28
CA PHE A 302 7.63 -1.65 1.62
C PHE A 302 8.41 -1.39 0.34
N ILE A 303 7.67 -1.09 -0.74
CA ILE A 303 8.24 -0.70 -2.04
C ILE A 303 8.04 0.81 -2.20
N LEU A 304 9.10 1.50 -2.61
CA LEU A 304 9.11 2.93 -2.87
C LEU A 304 9.42 3.15 -4.34
N GLU A 305 8.53 3.83 -5.05
CA GLU A 305 8.74 4.24 -6.43
C GLU A 305 8.19 5.63 -6.72
N ASN A 306 8.77 6.35 -7.65
CA ASN A 306 8.19 7.59 -8.14
C ASN A 306 7.15 7.28 -9.23
N ARG A 307 5.94 7.82 -9.08
CA ARG A 307 4.87 7.78 -10.10
C ARG A 307 4.56 9.19 -10.58
N GLN A 308 4.39 9.34 -11.89
CA GLN A 308 4.12 10.63 -12.51
C GLN A 308 3.05 10.49 -13.57
N GLN A 309 2.23 11.53 -13.77
CA GLN A 309 1.17 11.57 -14.78
C GLN A 309 1.74 11.69 -16.21
N THR A 310 2.56 10.70 -16.59
CA THR A 310 3.22 10.63 -17.89
C THR A 310 2.99 9.28 -18.55
N LYS A 311 3.11 9.21 -19.86
CA LYS A 311 2.99 7.97 -20.66
C LYS A 311 1.70 7.21 -20.36
N TRP A 312 1.79 5.99 -19.83
CA TRP A 312 0.65 5.16 -19.46
C TRP A 312 0.05 5.55 -18.10
N ASP A 313 0.83 6.21 -17.25
CA ASP A 313 0.36 6.73 -15.95
C ASP A 313 -0.34 8.11 -16.05
N LYS A 314 -0.60 8.60 -17.28
CA LYS A 314 -1.15 9.93 -17.52
C LYS A 314 -2.43 10.25 -16.76
N TYR A 315 -3.21 9.24 -16.41
CA TYR A 315 -4.51 9.40 -15.77
C TYR A 315 -4.60 8.83 -14.35
N ILE A 316 -3.46 8.49 -13.73
CA ILE A 316 -3.45 8.25 -12.28
C ILE A 316 -3.78 9.54 -11.54
N GLU A 317 -4.31 9.46 -10.32
CA GLU A 317 -4.90 10.61 -9.65
C GLU A 317 -3.90 11.47 -8.87
N ALA A 318 -2.68 10.96 -8.61
CA ALA A 318 -1.63 11.68 -7.87
C ALA A 318 -0.26 11.47 -8.49
N THR A 319 0.69 12.34 -8.12
CA THR A 319 2.12 12.24 -8.45
C THR A 319 2.96 12.22 -7.17
N GLY A 320 4.18 11.68 -7.25
CA GLY A 320 5.11 11.65 -6.14
C GLY A 320 5.63 10.26 -5.81
N LEU A 321 6.13 10.10 -4.59
CA LEU A 321 6.61 8.82 -4.06
C LEU A 321 5.42 7.94 -3.66
N GLN A 322 5.18 6.89 -4.44
CA GLN A 322 4.27 5.82 -4.09
C GLN A 322 4.95 4.88 -3.11
N VAL A 323 4.29 4.56 -2.02
CA VAL A 323 4.74 3.56 -1.05
C VAL A 323 3.72 2.44 -0.99
N ILE A 324 4.15 1.23 -1.32
CA ILE A 324 3.31 0.03 -1.30
C ILE A 324 3.74 -0.84 -0.12
N HIS A 325 2.80 -1.21 0.75
CA HIS A 325 3.02 -2.18 1.81
C HIS A 325 2.63 -3.57 1.30
N VAL A 326 3.54 -4.51 1.36
CA VAL A 326 3.33 -5.91 0.97
C VAL A 326 3.58 -6.81 2.17
N ASP A 327 2.61 -7.68 2.49
CA ASP A 327 2.76 -8.83 3.39
C ASP A 327 2.39 -10.10 2.63
N TYR A 328 3.38 -10.68 1.96
CA TYR A 328 3.19 -11.79 1.04
C TYR A 328 2.81 -13.08 1.76
N ASP A 329 1.64 -13.61 1.42
CA ASP A 329 1.18 -14.94 1.79
C ASP A 329 0.84 -15.75 0.51
N PRO A 330 1.59 -16.80 0.20
CA PRO A 330 1.35 -17.58 -1.02
C PRO A 330 -0.07 -18.14 -1.10
N THR A 331 -0.73 -18.39 0.03
CA THR A 331 -2.11 -18.88 0.06
C THR A 331 -3.07 -17.82 -0.45
N CYS A 332 -2.89 -16.56 -0.02
CA CYS A 332 -3.72 -15.44 -0.49
C CYS A 332 -3.51 -15.18 -1.99
N TRP A 333 -2.25 -15.25 -2.47
CA TRP A 333 -1.93 -15.08 -3.89
C TRP A 333 -2.50 -16.19 -4.77
N ILE A 334 -2.30 -17.45 -4.38
CA ILE A 334 -2.82 -18.62 -5.12
C ILE A 334 -4.35 -18.59 -5.22
N ASN A 335 -5.02 -18.14 -4.17
CA ASN A 335 -6.47 -18.07 -4.14
C ASN A 335 -7.04 -16.73 -4.64
N ASN A 336 -6.21 -15.83 -5.14
CA ASN A 336 -6.60 -14.52 -5.67
C ASN A 336 -7.41 -13.65 -4.68
N VAL A 337 -7.04 -13.71 -3.39
CA VAL A 337 -7.69 -12.94 -2.31
C VAL A 337 -6.71 -12.00 -1.61
N VAL A 338 -5.79 -11.40 -2.39
CA VAL A 338 -4.69 -10.58 -1.86
C VAL A 338 -5.22 -9.46 -0.97
N ASN A 339 -6.22 -8.72 -1.43
CA ASN A 339 -6.81 -7.60 -0.71
C ASN A 339 -8.26 -7.85 -0.24
N SER A 340 -8.72 -9.10 -0.29
CA SER A 340 -10.02 -9.49 0.25
C SER A 340 -9.85 -10.23 1.57
N THR A 341 -10.43 -9.70 2.64
CA THR A 341 -10.29 -10.27 3.99
C THR A 341 -11.41 -11.27 4.30
N GLY A 342 -11.15 -12.21 5.21
CA GLY A 342 -12.15 -13.16 5.64
C GLY A 342 -11.62 -14.52 6.06
N GLU A 343 -12.53 -15.41 6.39
CA GLU A 343 -12.25 -16.83 6.63
C GLU A 343 -12.71 -17.66 5.44
N PHE A 344 -11.80 -18.37 4.84
CA PHE A 344 -12.02 -19.19 3.66
C PHE A 344 -11.97 -20.67 4.05
N ARG A 345 -12.95 -21.45 3.62
CA ARG A 345 -13.11 -22.84 4.05
C ARG A 345 -13.16 -23.78 2.86
N GLN A 346 -12.45 -24.91 2.95
CA GLN A 346 -12.47 -25.94 1.92
C GLN A 346 -13.89 -26.46 1.63
N LYS A 347 -14.75 -26.53 2.64
CA LYS A 347 -16.16 -26.91 2.46
C LYS A 347 -16.97 -25.95 1.57
N ASP A 348 -16.51 -24.71 1.43
CA ASP A 348 -17.12 -23.68 0.58
C ASP A 348 -16.43 -23.62 -0.79
N GLY A 349 -15.53 -24.57 -1.09
CA GLY A 349 -14.86 -24.75 -2.37
C GLY A 349 -13.46 -24.18 -2.48
N TRP A 350 -12.87 -23.66 -1.38
CA TRP A 350 -11.49 -23.18 -1.39
C TRP A 350 -10.48 -24.34 -1.35
N THR A 351 -9.24 -24.08 -1.76
CA THR A 351 -8.17 -25.10 -1.82
C THR A 351 -7.83 -25.68 -0.46
N ALA A 352 -8.00 -24.90 0.61
CA ALA A 352 -7.79 -25.27 2.01
C ALA A 352 -8.59 -24.32 2.92
N ASP A 353 -8.64 -24.64 4.22
CA ASP A 353 -9.07 -23.67 5.24
C ASP A 353 -7.92 -22.69 5.49
N PHE A 354 -8.20 -21.39 5.34
CA PHE A 354 -7.24 -20.32 5.67
C PHE A 354 -7.98 -19.02 6.05
N LYS A 355 -7.22 -18.06 6.57
CA LYS A 355 -7.74 -16.74 6.94
C LYS A 355 -6.84 -15.66 6.32
N ASN A 356 -7.45 -14.66 5.72
CA ASN A 356 -6.81 -13.40 5.38
C ASN A 356 -7.40 -12.31 6.27
N ASP A 357 -6.62 -11.72 7.17
CA ASP A 357 -7.09 -10.80 8.20
C ASP A 357 -6.81 -9.32 7.90
N HIS A 358 -6.08 -9.04 6.81
CA HIS A 358 -5.78 -7.68 6.34
C HIS A 358 -5.49 -7.67 4.83
N GLN A 359 -5.46 -6.48 4.23
CA GLN A 359 -4.99 -6.28 2.87
C GLN A 359 -3.50 -6.59 2.79
N ARG A 360 -3.09 -7.43 1.83
CA ARG A 360 -1.72 -7.94 1.71
C ARG A 360 -0.82 -7.14 0.79
N LEU A 361 -1.39 -6.32 -0.08
CA LEU A 361 -0.66 -5.42 -0.98
C LEU A 361 -1.52 -4.17 -1.21
N THR A 362 -1.17 -3.06 -0.57
CA THR A 362 -1.94 -1.83 -0.66
C THR A 362 -1.05 -0.60 -0.49
N LEU A 363 -1.57 0.57 -0.78
CA LEU A 363 -0.87 1.84 -0.60
C LEU A 363 -0.73 2.22 0.88
N VAL A 364 0.36 2.90 1.21
CA VAL A 364 0.47 3.74 2.40
C VAL A 364 0.03 5.14 2.00
N HIS A 365 -1.20 5.52 2.36
CA HIS A 365 -1.83 6.77 1.95
C HIS A 365 -1.16 7.98 2.63
N ALA A 366 -0.55 8.88 1.86
CA ALA A 366 0.15 10.03 2.42
C ALA A 366 -0.77 11.00 3.16
N ASP A 367 -2.05 11.05 2.84
CA ASP A 367 -3.05 11.81 3.59
C ASP A 367 -3.68 11.06 4.78
N ASN A 368 -3.28 9.80 4.98
CA ASN A 368 -3.82 8.88 5.97
C ASN A 368 -5.34 8.65 5.83
N ILE A 369 -5.85 8.69 4.61
CA ILE A 369 -7.26 8.43 4.30
C ILE A 369 -7.34 7.16 3.46
N ASP A 370 -7.72 6.06 4.08
CA ASP A 370 -8.13 4.84 3.40
C ASP A 370 -9.61 4.95 3.06
N ASP A 371 -9.94 5.18 1.80
CA ASP A 371 -11.30 5.41 1.32
C ASP A 371 -12.15 4.14 1.19
N SER A 372 -11.66 3.00 1.65
CA SER A 372 -12.43 1.75 1.68
C SER A 372 -13.84 1.91 2.27
N LYS A 373 -14.01 2.85 3.21
CA LYS A 373 -15.31 3.18 3.81
C LYS A 373 -16.27 3.94 2.88
N TYR A 374 -15.78 4.55 1.82
CA TYR A 374 -16.61 5.27 0.85
C TYR A 374 -17.30 4.34 -0.14
N TRP A 375 -16.69 3.23 -0.47
CA TRP A 375 -17.26 2.22 -1.36
C TRP A 375 -18.56 1.63 -0.80
N ASP A 376 -18.56 1.31 0.49
CA ASP A 376 -19.69 0.68 1.18
C ASP A 376 -20.93 1.61 1.30
N LYS A 377 -20.71 2.91 1.40
CA LYS A 377 -21.77 3.87 1.74
C LYS A 377 -22.55 4.38 0.53
N TYR A 378 -21.92 4.45 -0.64
CA TYR A 378 -22.49 5.17 -1.78
C TYR A 378 -22.55 4.36 -3.07
N GLU A 379 -22.06 3.11 -3.13
CA GLU A 379 -21.84 2.36 -4.39
C GLU A 379 -21.13 3.22 -5.46
N GLN A 380 -20.33 4.17 -5.01
CA GLN A 380 -19.65 5.14 -5.88
C GLN A 380 -18.16 5.01 -5.69
N TYR A 381 -17.47 5.07 -6.80
CA TYR A 381 -16.03 5.17 -6.94
C TYR A 381 -15.46 6.26 -6.03
N TYR A 382 -14.22 6.05 -5.60
CA TYR A 382 -13.41 7.06 -4.92
C TYR A 382 -13.58 8.41 -5.60
N THR A 383 -13.83 9.44 -4.81
CA THR A 383 -13.86 10.76 -5.38
C THR A 383 -12.43 11.12 -5.76
N LYS A 384 -12.25 11.66 -6.96
CA LYS A 384 -10.97 12.15 -7.48
C LYS A 384 -10.17 12.98 -6.47
N THR A 385 -10.86 13.65 -5.56
CA THR A 385 -10.30 14.48 -4.50
C THR A 385 -9.61 13.72 -3.38
N THR A 386 -9.96 12.46 -3.13
CA THR A 386 -9.33 11.64 -2.08
C THR A 386 -8.05 11.00 -2.60
N LEU A 387 -8.07 10.47 -3.81
CA LEU A 387 -6.91 9.81 -4.42
C LEU A 387 -5.72 10.77 -4.67
N THR A 388 -5.98 12.09 -4.78
CA THR A 388 -4.91 13.08 -4.96
C THR A 388 -3.99 13.24 -3.76
N GLY A 389 -4.37 12.69 -2.59
CA GLY A 389 -3.59 12.73 -1.36
C GLY A 389 -2.79 11.47 -1.07
N ASP A 390 -2.86 10.45 -1.92
CA ASP A 390 -2.33 9.13 -1.62
C ASP A 390 -0.81 9.02 -1.74
N LEU A 391 -0.16 9.82 -2.59
CA LEU A 391 1.28 9.77 -2.80
C LEU A 391 2.01 10.86 -2.03
N PHE A 392 3.26 10.56 -1.60
CA PHE A 392 4.11 11.51 -0.88
C PHE A 392 4.87 12.45 -1.83
N PRO A 393 5.12 13.74 -1.43
CA PRO A 393 4.58 14.36 -0.22
C PRO A 393 3.14 14.81 -0.41
N TYR A 394 2.34 14.77 0.65
CA TYR A 394 1.03 15.40 0.65
C TYR A 394 0.96 16.50 1.70
N LYS A 395 0.81 17.76 1.26
CA LYS A 395 0.90 18.97 2.13
C LYS A 395 2.22 18.96 2.93
N SER A 396 2.14 18.98 4.25
CA SER A 396 3.30 18.88 5.15
C SER A 396 3.71 17.44 5.45
N ASN A 397 2.96 16.45 4.98
CA ASN A 397 3.29 15.05 5.24
C ASN A 397 4.32 14.56 4.21
N ASN A 398 5.57 14.55 4.61
CA ASN A 398 6.74 14.24 3.79
C ASN A 398 7.68 13.23 4.47
N GLU A 399 7.13 12.45 5.40
CA GLU A 399 7.88 11.38 6.06
C GLU A 399 7.03 10.14 6.30
N LEU A 400 7.71 8.99 6.43
CA LEU A 400 7.17 7.72 6.86
C LEU A 400 8.14 7.08 7.87
N SER A 401 7.66 6.83 9.08
CA SER A 401 8.38 6.24 10.20
C SER A 401 7.44 5.44 11.10
N ASP A 402 7.94 4.84 12.17
CA ASP A 402 7.05 4.15 13.13
C ASP A 402 6.13 5.12 13.90
N THR A 403 6.45 6.40 13.91
CA THR A 403 5.72 7.44 14.66
C THR A 403 5.04 8.47 13.77
N SER A 404 5.25 8.45 12.46
CA SER A 404 4.54 9.31 11.52
C SER A 404 3.07 8.89 11.36
N ILE A 405 2.26 9.74 10.73
CA ILE A 405 0.89 9.46 10.35
C ILE A 405 0.75 9.79 8.85
N PRO A 406 0.63 8.75 7.97
CA PRO A 406 0.68 7.31 8.24
C PRO A 406 2.02 6.83 8.81
N SER A 407 2.05 5.60 9.34
CA SER A 407 3.26 4.98 9.88
C SER A 407 3.67 3.72 9.12
N PHE A 408 4.91 3.25 9.34
CA PHE A 408 5.31 1.89 8.98
C PHE A 408 4.60 0.89 9.91
N GLY A 409 3.34 0.60 9.67
CA GLY A 409 2.58 -0.38 10.44
C GLY A 409 2.94 -1.81 10.01
N LEU A 410 3.69 -2.57 10.83
CA LEU A 410 3.98 -3.97 10.55
C LEU A 410 2.87 -4.90 11.04
N TYR A 411 2.57 -5.92 10.26
CA TYR A 411 1.69 -7.03 10.63
C TYR A 411 2.43 -8.15 11.35
N ASN A 412 3.73 -8.32 11.04
CA ASN A 412 4.60 -9.35 11.62
C ASN A 412 5.66 -8.72 12.51
N ASP A 413 6.12 -9.47 13.53
CA ASP A 413 7.17 -9.01 14.41
C ASP A 413 8.50 -8.84 13.66
N ASN A 414 9.23 -7.77 13.94
CA ASN A 414 10.57 -7.53 13.46
C ASN A 414 11.60 -8.32 14.32
N GLU A 415 12.89 -8.25 13.98
CA GLU A 415 13.98 -8.97 14.69
C GLU A 415 14.03 -8.68 16.20
N ASP A 416 13.60 -7.49 16.62
CA ASP A 416 13.56 -7.08 18.04
C ASP A 416 12.31 -7.56 18.79
N GLY A 417 11.41 -8.28 18.11
CA GLY A 417 10.13 -8.77 18.64
C GLY A 417 9.06 -7.69 18.76
N THR A 418 9.27 -6.53 18.17
CA THR A 418 8.24 -5.46 18.05
C THR A 418 7.65 -5.42 16.65
N ARG A 419 6.56 -4.68 16.48
CA ARG A 419 5.97 -4.38 15.16
C ARG A 419 6.39 -3.01 14.64
N ASN A 420 7.59 -2.58 15.02
CA ASN A 420 8.20 -1.36 14.53
C ASN A 420 9.19 -1.68 13.41
N MET A 421 9.17 -0.91 12.35
CA MET A 421 10.16 -1.05 11.28
C MET A 421 11.56 -0.63 11.75
N GLY A 422 11.65 0.32 12.68
CA GLY A 422 12.92 0.89 13.14
C GLY A 422 13.64 1.70 12.06
N ARG A 423 12.92 2.18 11.05
CA ARG A 423 13.44 2.88 9.87
C ARG A 423 12.64 4.17 9.63
N GLN A 424 13.21 5.07 8.84
CA GLN A 424 12.55 6.31 8.47
C GLN A 424 12.87 6.67 7.01
N VAL A 425 11.83 7.05 6.27
CA VAL A 425 11.93 7.77 5.00
C VAL A 425 11.43 9.17 5.25
N LYS A 426 12.23 10.19 5.01
CA LYS A 426 11.90 11.57 5.33
C LYS A 426 12.41 12.57 4.30
N ASP A 427 12.05 13.84 4.51
CA ASP A 427 12.40 14.94 3.61
C ASP A 427 11.98 14.62 2.17
N ILE A 428 10.83 13.93 2.03
CA ILE A 428 10.28 13.56 0.73
C ILE A 428 9.84 14.85 0.04
N THR A 429 10.38 15.09 -1.15
CA THR A 429 10.04 16.26 -1.97
C THR A 429 9.85 15.85 -3.41
N GLU A 430 8.91 16.48 -4.09
CA GLU A 430 8.72 16.37 -5.53
C GLU A 430 9.23 17.64 -6.20
N ASN A 431 10.07 17.48 -7.20
CA ASN A 431 10.66 18.58 -7.97
C ASN A 431 9.73 18.96 -9.14
N ASP A 432 9.84 20.20 -9.63
CA ASP A 432 9.05 20.72 -10.76
C ASP A 432 9.18 19.87 -12.05
N ASN A 433 10.25 19.10 -12.19
CA ASN A 433 10.49 18.19 -13.31
C ASN A 433 9.92 16.78 -13.10
N GLY A 434 9.15 16.55 -12.03
CA GLY A 434 8.54 15.27 -11.70
C GLY A 434 9.49 14.24 -11.10
N THR A 435 10.72 14.62 -10.71
CA THR A 435 11.59 13.74 -9.93
C THR A 435 11.32 13.88 -8.43
N VAL A 436 11.63 12.83 -7.66
CA VAL A 436 11.42 12.80 -6.22
C VAL A 436 12.76 12.68 -5.49
N ASN A 437 12.89 13.38 -4.35
CA ASN A 437 14.01 13.22 -3.43
C ASN A 437 13.50 12.70 -2.10
N PHE A 438 14.33 11.93 -1.40
CA PHE A 438 14.08 11.53 -0.02
C PHE A 438 15.37 11.12 0.69
N GLN A 439 15.33 11.07 2.01
CA GLN A 439 16.36 10.49 2.85
C GLN A 439 15.83 9.21 3.49
N TYR A 440 16.63 8.15 3.47
CA TYR A 440 16.39 6.94 4.22
C TYR A 440 17.37 6.86 5.39
N ASN A 441 16.85 6.71 6.60
CA ASN A 441 17.63 6.48 7.82
C ASN A 441 17.49 5.02 8.24
N ALA A 442 18.59 4.30 8.23
CA ALA A 442 18.70 2.89 8.54
C ALA A 442 18.40 2.53 10.00
N ALA A 443 18.51 3.48 10.88
CA ALA A 443 18.05 3.37 12.25
C ALA A 443 17.36 4.69 12.62
N ILE A 444 16.20 4.60 13.20
CA ILE A 444 15.65 5.75 13.90
C ILE A 444 16.58 6.00 15.07
N VAL A 445 17.30 7.12 15.05
CA VAL A 445 17.88 7.66 16.26
C VAL A 445 16.70 8.12 17.09
N VAL A 446 16.12 7.19 17.87
CA VAL A 446 15.27 7.60 18.99
C VAL A 446 16.21 8.43 19.84
N GLU A 447 16.03 9.76 19.84
CA GLU A 447 16.73 10.61 20.77
C GLU A 447 16.55 9.96 22.14
N PRO A 448 17.62 9.54 22.81
CA PRO A 448 17.47 8.79 24.06
C PRO A 448 16.65 9.65 24.98
N THR A 449 15.59 9.08 25.55
CA THR A 449 14.75 9.77 26.54
C THR A 449 15.70 10.48 27.48
N PRO A 450 15.69 11.84 27.57
CA PRO A 450 16.62 12.55 28.37
C PRO A 450 16.69 11.98 29.79
N GLU A 451 17.87 11.70 30.27
CA GLU A 451 18.05 11.24 31.66
C GLU A 451 17.33 12.20 32.60
N GLY A 452 16.46 11.64 33.46
CA GLY A 452 15.64 12.46 34.34
C GLY A 452 14.32 12.95 33.75
N GLN A 453 13.91 12.54 32.55
CA GLN A 453 12.59 12.87 32.01
C GLN A 453 11.48 12.32 32.91
N VAL A 454 10.67 13.20 33.47
CA VAL A 454 9.53 12.86 34.35
C VAL A 454 8.18 13.00 33.68
N PHE A 455 8.13 13.73 32.55
CA PHE A 455 6.92 13.91 31.75
C PHE A 455 7.27 14.24 30.30
N TYR A 456 6.50 13.70 29.35
CA TYR A 456 6.55 14.08 27.95
C TYR A 456 5.18 13.87 27.29
N GLU A 457 4.78 14.83 26.49
CA GLU A 457 3.58 14.81 25.64
C GLU A 457 3.93 15.38 24.27
N SER A 458 3.85 14.56 23.23
CA SER A 458 4.13 14.97 21.86
C SER A 458 2.93 15.58 21.15
N PHE A 459 1.71 15.20 21.52
CA PHE A 459 0.47 15.44 20.77
C PHE A 459 0.46 14.89 19.33
N ASP A 460 1.42 14.08 18.92
CA ASP A 460 1.56 13.55 17.55
C ASP A 460 0.36 12.73 17.07
N LYS A 461 -0.43 12.17 18.00
CA LYS A 461 -1.66 11.43 17.70
C LYS A 461 -2.85 12.32 17.31
N CYS A 462 -2.68 13.64 17.34
CA CYS A 462 -3.72 14.58 16.89
C CYS A 462 -3.73 14.65 15.36
N ALA A 463 -4.82 14.24 14.74
CA ALA A 463 -5.02 14.21 13.29
C ALA A 463 -5.92 15.36 12.79
N GLY A 464 -5.91 16.53 13.48
CA GLY A 464 -6.64 17.72 13.07
C GLY A 464 -5.88 18.53 12.03
N THR A 465 -6.34 19.77 11.83
CA THR A 465 -5.66 20.77 10.98
C THR A 465 -5.21 21.94 11.83
N GLY A 466 -4.14 22.61 11.45
CA GLY A 466 -3.56 23.76 12.14
C GLY A 466 -2.36 23.38 13.03
N GLY A 467 -1.40 24.27 13.14
CA GLY A 467 -0.15 24.10 13.87
C GLY A 467 0.97 23.56 13.00
N ASN A 468 1.32 22.28 13.11
CA ASN A 468 2.45 21.69 12.38
C ASN A 468 2.23 21.52 10.87
N ASP A 469 1.03 21.77 10.36
CA ASP A 469 0.76 21.84 8.91
C ASP A 469 0.98 23.24 8.31
N GLY A 470 1.54 24.16 9.07
CA GLY A 470 1.75 25.55 8.64
C GLY A 470 0.47 26.39 8.59
N THR A 471 -0.68 25.85 8.98
CA THR A 471 -1.95 26.57 9.04
C THR A 471 -2.22 27.05 10.47
N TRP A 472 -2.38 28.36 10.67
CA TRP A 472 -2.49 28.93 12.03
C TRP A 472 -3.91 29.28 12.45
N SER A 473 -4.92 29.02 11.61
CA SER A 473 -6.29 29.49 11.83
C SER A 473 -7.38 28.47 11.54
N SER A 474 -7.09 27.17 11.46
CA SER A 474 -8.08 26.18 11.07
C SER A 474 -8.26 25.06 12.11
N GLY A 475 -9.27 24.26 11.85
CA GLY A 475 -9.51 22.91 12.25
C GLY A 475 -9.98 22.65 13.65
N SER A 476 -10.70 21.53 13.77
CA SER A 476 -11.00 20.92 15.06
C SER A 476 -11.31 19.43 14.87
N ASN A 477 -10.43 18.61 15.37
CA ASN A 477 -10.68 17.19 15.60
C ASN A 477 -10.61 16.91 17.11
N ALA A 478 -10.84 15.65 17.50
CA ALA A 478 -10.64 15.26 18.89
C ALA A 478 -9.19 15.50 19.33
N LEU A 479 -8.99 16.01 20.54
CA LEU A 479 -7.67 16.03 21.17
C LEU A 479 -7.31 14.59 21.56
N VAL A 480 -6.26 14.06 21.00
CA VAL A 480 -5.66 12.76 21.35
C VAL A 480 -4.31 13.02 21.99
N THR A 481 -4.06 12.47 23.17
CA THR A 481 -2.85 12.72 23.95
C THR A 481 -2.11 11.42 24.23
N ASP A 482 -0.77 11.49 24.40
CA ASP A 482 0.05 10.36 24.83
C ASP A 482 -0.26 9.98 26.28
N ASN A 483 -0.52 10.97 27.10
CA ASN A 483 -0.82 10.80 28.52
C ASN A 483 -2.29 11.09 28.80
N ALA A 484 -3.00 10.15 29.39
CA ALA A 484 -4.37 10.37 29.84
C ALA A 484 -4.41 11.36 31.02
N GLY A 485 -5.49 12.12 31.16
CA GLY A 485 -5.72 13.00 32.31
C GLY A 485 -5.39 14.48 32.09
N TRP A 486 -5.21 14.93 30.86
CA TRP A 486 -5.15 16.35 30.54
C TRP A 486 -6.47 17.06 30.89
N GLU A 487 -6.38 18.14 31.67
CA GLU A 487 -7.50 19.03 31.97
C GLU A 487 -7.42 20.27 31.06
N SER A 488 -8.54 20.67 30.45
CA SER A 488 -8.47 21.76 29.49
C SER A 488 -9.79 22.46 29.25
N VAL A 489 -9.73 23.72 28.84
CA VAL A 489 -10.88 24.52 28.40
C VAL A 489 -10.84 24.65 26.88
N SER A 490 -11.96 24.24 26.25
CA SER A 490 -12.14 24.34 24.77
C SER A 490 -10.97 23.73 24.00
N ARG A 491 -10.83 22.43 24.13
CA ARG A 491 -9.77 21.62 23.52
C ARG A 491 -10.16 21.07 22.15
N ALA A 492 -9.18 20.93 21.25
CA ALA A 492 -9.26 20.21 19.98
C ALA A 492 -7.85 19.69 19.61
N GLY A 493 -7.76 18.75 18.69
CA GLY A 493 -6.53 18.38 18.02
C GLY A 493 -6.26 19.30 16.83
N GLY A 494 -5.03 19.80 16.72
CA GLY A 494 -4.45 20.33 15.51
C GLY A 494 -3.77 19.21 14.70
N PHE A 495 -2.95 19.57 13.72
CA PHE A 495 -2.10 18.59 13.03
C PHE A 495 -0.85 18.33 13.88
N LYS A 496 -0.77 17.13 14.47
CA LYS A 496 0.30 16.72 15.38
C LYS A 496 0.57 17.75 16.51
N CYS A 497 -0.47 18.37 17.04
CA CYS A 497 -0.36 19.31 18.15
C CYS A 497 -1.71 19.47 18.86
N GLY A 498 -1.69 19.99 20.11
CA GLY A 498 -2.90 20.36 20.84
C GLY A 498 -3.36 21.78 20.51
N LYS A 499 -4.67 22.00 20.38
CA LYS A 499 -5.29 23.32 20.22
C LYS A 499 -6.20 23.63 21.41
N PHE A 500 -6.04 24.77 22.01
CA PHE A 500 -6.75 25.18 23.23
C PHE A 500 -7.39 26.56 23.08
N GLY A 501 -8.66 26.64 23.48
CA GLY A 501 -9.47 27.84 23.34
C GLY A 501 -10.41 27.83 22.14
N SER A 502 -11.42 28.69 22.18
CA SER A 502 -12.41 28.90 21.14
C SER A 502 -12.65 30.39 20.88
N SER A 503 -13.47 30.72 19.88
CA SER A 503 -13.89 32.10 19.63
C SER A 503 -14.60 32.75 20.83
N LYS A 504 -15.23 31.92 21.69
CA LYS A 504 -16.05 32.37 22.83
C LYS A 504 -15.33 32.27 24.17
N LYS A 505 -14.30 31.42 24.31
CA LYS A 505 -13.61 31.16 25.59
C LYS A 505 -12.10 31.09 25.38
N SER A 506 -11.34 31.79 26.24
CA SER A 506 -9.90 31.60 26.33
C SER A 506 -9.57 30.17 26.68
N GLY A 507 -8.47 29.64 26.14
CA GLY A 507 -8.01 28.29 26.36
C GLY A 507 -7.31 28.12 27.71
N SER A 508 -7.21 26.88 28.15
CA SER A 508 -6.21 26.44 29.13
C SER A 508 -5.90 24.97 28.89
N ALA A 509 -4.67 24.59 29.20
CA ALA A 509 -4.21 23.20 29.14
C ALA A 509 -3.43 22.90 30.42
N THR A 510 -3.87 21.88 31.18
CA THR A 510 -3.20 21.43 32.39
C THR A 510 -2.75 20.00 32.21
N THR A 511 -1.47 19.72 32.45
CA THR A 511 -0.88 18.38 32.32
C THR A 511 -1.55 17.38 33.29
N PRO A 512 -1.51 16.09 32.98
CA PRO A 512 -1.60 15.06 34.02
C PRO A 512 -0.58 15.30 35.13
N SER A 513 -0.82 14.72 36.30
CA SER A 513 0.13 14.80 37.41
C SER A 513 1.40 14.05 37.10
N PHE A 514 2.55 14.68 37.41
CA PHE A 514 3.87 14.04 37.37
C PHE A 514 4.56 14.18 38.73
N ALA A 515 5.49 13.30 39.04
CA ALA A 515 6.27 13.38 40.27
C ALA A 515 7.54 14.24 40.04
N LEU A 516 7.80 15.21 40.90
CA LEU A 516 9.02 16.00 40.88
C LEU A 516 9.63 16.05 42.27
N ASN A 517 10.97 15.93 42.36
CA ASN A 517 11.68 16.06 43.60
C ASN A 517 12.95 16.88 43.37
N GLY A 518 12.82 18.21 43.47
CA GLY A 518 13.89 19.16 43.22
C GLY A 518 13.63 20.06 42.03
N LYS A 519 14.71 20.41 41.32
CA LYS A 519 14.64 21.27 40.14
C LYS A 519 14.39 20.47 38.88
N ALA A 520 13.70 21.07 37.92
CA ALA A 520 13.50 20.50 36.59
C ALA A 520 13.41 21.61 35.55
N LYS A 521 13.65 21.24 34.33
CA LYS A 521 13.47 22.08 33.15
C LYS A 521 12.17 21.65 32.42
N LEU A 522 11.24 22.58 32.25
CA LEU A 522 10.07 22.45 31.40
C LEU A 522 10.40 23.07 30.05
N THR A 523 10.28 22.28 28.97
CA THR A 523 10.38 22.76 27.59
C THR A 523 9.07 22.48 26.85
N PHE A 524 8.71 23.33 25.90
CA PHE A 524 7.53 23.17 25.06
C PHE A 524 7.55 24.14 23.88
N LYS A 525 6.72 23.85 22.85
CA LYS A 525 6.43 24.76 21.74
C LYS A 525 5.03 25.35 21.91
N ALA A 526 4.88 26.65 21.65
CA ALA A 526 3.55 27.27 21.61
C ALA A 526 3.46 28.36 20.54
N ALA A 527 2.27 28.52 19.99
CA ALA A 527 1.92 29.58 19.04
C ALA A 527 0.49 30.06 19.27
N PRO A 528 0.16 31.34 19.05
CA PRO A 528 -1.21 31.82 19.10
C PRO A 528 -2.01 31.30 17.89
N TYR A 529 -3.30 31.19 18.06
CA TYR A 529 -4.20 30.87 16.93
C TYR A 529 -4.39 32.10 16.04
N GLY A 530 -3.91 32.05 14.81
CA GLY A 530 -3.99 33.15 13.84
C GLY A 530 -3.41 34.43 14.42
N SER A 531 -4.19 35.51 14.40
CA SER A 531 -3.80 36.81 14.94
C SER A 531 -4.27 37.07 16.39
N ASP A 532 -4.54 36.02 17.16
CA ASP A 532 -4.94 36.17 18.56
C ASP A 532 -3.81 36.78 19.43
N ALA A 533 -4.17 37.26 20.63
CA ALA A 533 -3.21 37.85 21.57
C ALA A 533 -2.13 36.82 21.95
N THR A 534 -0.89 37.30 21.99
CA THR A 534 0.32 36.49 22.09
C THR A 534 0.77 36.13 23.50
N SER A 535 0.11 36.64 24.54
CA SER A 535 0.51 36.37 25.93
C SER A 535 0.15 34.97 26.37
N LEU A 536 1.09 34.26 26.96
CA LEU A 536 0.95 32.92 27.54
C LEU A 536 1.46 32.93 28.99
N LYS A 537 0.58 32.63 29.94
CA LYS A 537 0.92 32.44 31.33
C LYS A 537 1.12 30.95 31.63
N VAL A 538 2.21 30.61 32.32
CA VAL A 538 2.55 29.26 32.75
C VAL A 538 2.59 29.19 34.26
N THR A 539 1.91 28.20 34.84
CA THR A 539 1.89 27.98 36.30
C THR A 539 2.31 26.55 36.63
N TYR A 540 2.99 26.36 37.76
CA TYR A 540 3.26 25.09 38.40
C TYR A 540 2.47 25.01 39.71
N ASN A 541 1.57 24.01 39.84
CA ASN A 541 0.65 23.88 40.97
C ASN A 541 -0.09 25.19 41.33
N GLY A 542 -0.49 25.95 40.31
CA GLY A 542 -1.20 27.22 40.45
C GLY A 542 -0.31 28.45 40.72
N ALA A 543 0.96 28.27 41.09
CA ALA A 543 1.92 29.35 41.21
C ALA A 543 2.49 29.74 39.85
N GLU A 544 2.52 31.04 39.52
CA GLU A 544 3.07 31.50 38.25
C GLU A 544 4.59 31.26 38.21
N VAL A 545 5.05 30.61 37.13
CA VAL A 545 6.47 30.36 36.87
C VAL A 545 7.00 31.20 35.70
N ALA A 546 6.10 31.58 34.77
CA ALA A 546 6.45 32.46 33.67
C ALA A 546 5.22 33.14 33.06
N THR A 547 5.44 34.33 32.50
CA THR A 547 4.56 34.96 31.50
C THR A 547 5.37 35.24 30.25
N LEU A 548 4.96 34.67 29.14
CA LEU A 548 5.71 34.58 27.88
C LEU A 548 4.96 35.28 26.75
N THR A 549 5.66 35.60 25.68
CA THR A 549 5.08 36.17 24.47
C THR A 549 5.33 35.23 23.32
N MET A 550 4.25 34.69 22.75
CA MET A 550 4.27 33.85 21.54
C MET A 550 4.42 34.74 20.29
N LYS A 551 4.84 34.16 19.18
CA LYS A 551 4.88 34.82 17.87
C LYS A 551 3.71 34.32 16.99
N ASN A 552 3.10 35.24 16.25
CA ASN A 552 2.03 34.92 15.35
C ASN A 552 2.57 34.12 14.14
N GLU A 553 1.88 33.07 13.77
CA GLU A 553 2.19 32.23 12.60
C GLU A 553 3.59 31.59 12.64
N GLU A 554 4.09 31.36 13.86
CA GLU A 554 5.41 30.76 14.10
C GLU A 554 5.42 30.02 15.44
N TRP A 555 5.93 28.79 15.44
CA TRP A 555 6.25 28.09 16.67
C TRP A 555 7.36 28.81 17.46
N THR A 556 7.15 29.00 18.74
CA THR A 556 8.18 29.52 19.67
C THR A 556 8.48 28.44 20.69
N GLU A 557 9.74 28.05 20.80
CA GLU A 557 10.23 27.15 21.85
C GLU A 557 10.51 27.91 23.14
N TYR A 558 10.10 27.33 24.26
CA TYR A 558 10.30 27.86 25.58
C TYR A 558 11.02 26.86 26.46
N SER A 559 11.83 27.39 27.38
CA SER A 559 12.53 26.64 28.42
C SER A 559 12.39 27.37 29.74
N ILE A 560 11.82 26.74 30.75
CA ILE A 560 11.49 27.34 32.05
C ILE A 560 12.01 26.42 33.15
N ASP A 561 12.71 26.98 34.11
CA ASP A 561 13.13 26.27 35.33
C ASP A 561 11.95 26.19 36.30
N ILE A 562 11.65 25.01 36.79
CA ILE A 562 10.63 24.75 37.82
C ILE A 562 11.27 24.03 39.00
N THR A 563 10.70 24.19 40.18
CA THR A 563 11.15 23.49 41.39
C THR A 563 9.95 23.00 42.17
N GLY A 564 9.99 21.76 42.61
CA GLY A 564 8.88 21.19 43.37
C GLY A 564 9.25 19.91 44.10
N THR A 565 8.33 19.44 44.96
CA THR A 565 8.46 18.20 45.70
C THR A 565 7.10 17.50 45.73
N GLY A 566 7.06 16.23 45.29
CA GLY A 566 5.85 15.46 45.22
C GLY A 566 5.09 15.57 43.90
N SER A 567 3.77 15.48 43.92
CA SER A 567 2.92 15.54 42.72
C SER A 567 2.79 16.99 42.20
N GLY A 568 3.03 17.19 40.92
CA GLY A 568 2.91 18.47 40.24
C GLY A 568 2.07 18.47 38.99
N LYS A 569 1.57 19.64 38.61
CA LYS A 569 0.90 19.89 37.33
C LYS A 569 1.35 21.21 36.75
N ILE A 570 1.52 21.27 35.44
CA ILE A 570 1.74 22.54 34.71
C ILE A 570 0.42 22.96 34.06
N THR A 571 0.10 24.24 34.17
CA THR A 571 -1.03 24.85 33.47
C THR A 571 -0.56 25.94 32.54
N PHE A 572 -0.93 25.83 31.27
CA PHE A 572 -0.73 26.81 30.21
C PHE A 572 -2.02 27.60 30.01
N THR A 573 -1.95 28.92 30.12
CA THR A 573 -3.11 29.81 29.99
C THR A 573 -2.80 30.90 28.98
N PRO A 574 -3.21 30.73 27.69
CA PRO A 574 -3.06 31.78 26.70
C PRO A 574 -4.04 32.93 26.96
N ALA A 575 -3.75 34.11 26.48
CA ALA A 575 -4.69 35.24 26.55
C ALA A 575 -6.00 34.92 25.79
N LYS A 576 -5.96 34.10 24.74
CA LYS A 576 -7.15 33.64 24.02
C LYS A 576 -7.08 32.20 23.57
N ARG A 577 -6.52 31.91 22.40
CA ARG A 577 -6.33 30.57 21.82
C ARG A 577 -4.86 30.33 21.54
N MET A 578 -4.45 29.06 21.65
CA MET A 578 -3.08 28.65 21.30
C MET A 578 -3.06 27.26 20.70
N PHE A 579 -2.00 27.01 19.96
CA PHE A 579 -1.46 25.68 19.73
C PHE A 579 -0.37 25.40 20.76
N LEU A 580 -0.24 24.15 21.20
CA LEU A 580 0.73 23.66 22.18
C LEU A 580 1.28 22.34 21.71
N ASP A 581 2.60 22.17 21.83
CA ASP A 581 3.29 21.01 21.31
C ASP A 581 4.56 20.70 22.12
N GLU A 582 5.07 19.45 22.04
CA GLU A 582 6.35 19.01 22.60
C GLU A 582 6.56 19.37 24.08
N VAL A 583 5.56 19.12 24.94
CA VAL A 583 5.66 19.43 26.37
C VAL A 583 6.51 18.40 27.09
N ARG A 584 7.70 18.81 27.55
CA ARG A 584 8.68 17.92 28.20
C ARG A 584 9.13 18.49 29.54
N ILE A 585 9.30 17.62 30.53
CA ILE A 585 9.83 17.98 31.84
C ILE A 585 10.97 17.02 32.19
N VAL A 586 12.17 17.58 32.40
CA VAL A 586 13.39 16.86 32.76
C VAL A 586 13.87 17.33 34.10
N ALA A 587 13.96 16.46 35.10
CA ALA A 587 14.48 16.78 36.42
C ALA A 587 16.01 16.97 36.38
N ASP A 588 16.50 18.04 37.05
CA ASP A 588 17.94 18.28 37.20
C ASP A 588 18.53 17.25 38.20
N GLY A 589 19.64 16.63 37.82
CA GLY A 589 20.43 15.85 38.76
C GLY A 589 19.82 14.52 39.19
N VAL A 590 19.02 13.89 38.37
CA VAL A 590 18.85 12.45 38.46
C VAL A 590 20.08 11.82 37.81
N GLY A 591 21.22 11.96 38.48
CA GLY A 591 22.30 11.00 38.29
C GLY A 591 21.67 9.63 38.49
N THR A 592 22.04 8.68 37.67
CA THR A 592 21.69 7.27 37.85
C THR A 592 21.68 6.99 39.34
N GLY A 593 20.48 6.86 39.94
CA GLY A 593 20.31 6.64 41.37
C GLY A 593 20.77 5.26 41.81
N ILE A 594 22.01 4.96 41.55
CA ILE A 594 22.88 4.23 42.44
C ILE A 594 23.65 5.33 43.18
N ASP A 595 23.00 5.96 44.17
CA ASP A 595 23.75 6.41 45.32
C ASP A 595 24.72 5.26 45.62
N THR A 596 26.03 5.60 45.62
CA THR A 596 27.01 4.76 46.20
C THR A 596 26.50 4.50 47.60
N VAL A 597 25.79 3.40 47.80
CA VAL A 597 25.60 2.84 49.13
C VAL A 597 27.01 2.54 49.54
N GLU A 598 27.56 3.35 50.41
CA GLU A 598 28.74 2.93 51.20
C GLU A 598 28.38 1.65 51.90
N THR A 599 28.66 0.54 51.23
CA THR A 599 28.50 -0.77 51.78
C THR A 599 29.65 -1.02 52.71
N THR A 600 29.46 -0.55 53.92
CA THR A 600 30.17 -1.18 55.06
C THR A 600 29.69 -2.63 55.08
N GLY A 601 30.50 -3.53 54.48
CA GLY A 601 30.53 -4.97 54.78
C GLY A 601 29.43 -5.84 54.20
N LYS A 602 29.15 -5.81 52.86
CA LYS A 602 28.48 -6.94 52.20
C LYS A 602 29.47 -7.83 51.47
N PRO A 603 29.32 -9.18 51.49
CA PRO A 603 30.21 -10.08 50.75
C PRO A 603 30.13 -9.78 49.25
N VAL A 604 31.30 -9.76 48.58
CA VAL A 604 31.37 -9.63 47.11
C VAL A 604 30.59 -10.77 46.48
N ASP A 605 29.60 -10.45 45.67
CA ASP A 605 28.84 -11.44 44.92
C ASP A 605 29.71 -11.95 43.75
N ASN A 606 30.32 -13.10 43.91
CA ASN A 606 31.18 -13.73 42.92
C ASN A 606 30.41 -14.70 41.99
N ARG A 607 29.08 -14.68 42.00
CA ARG A 607 28.31 -15.57 41.13
C ARG A 607 28.54 -15.23 39.66
N VAL A 608 28.80 -16.29 38.90
CA VAL A 608 29.06 -16.23 37.46
C VAL A 608 27.84 -16.74 36.71
N TYR A 609 27.39 -16.01 35.74
CA TYR A 609 26.30 -16.40 34.84
C TYR A 609 26.75 -16.31 33.39
N ASN A 610 26.19 -17.13 32.48
CA ASN A 610 26.33 -16.92 31.06
C ASN A 610 25.43 -15.77 30.60
N ILE A 611 25.53 -15.41 29.31
CA ILE A 611 24.72 -14.32 28.72
C ILE A 611 23.22 -14.65 28.64
N GLN A 612 22.82 -15.92 28.82
CA GLN A 612 21.42 -16.36 28.92
C GLN A 612 20.88 -16.34 30.36
N GLY A 613 21.68 -15.87 31.35
CA GLY A 613 21.29 -15.78 32.75
C GLY A 613 21.39 -17.08 33.53
N GLN A 614 21.99 -18.13 32.99
CA GLN A 614 22.20 -19.39 33.70
C GLN A 614 23.40 -19.29 34.66
N TYR A 615 23.21 -19.72 35.91
CA TYR A 615 24.26 -19.75 36.91
C TYR A 615 25.30 -20.82 36.61
N LEU A 616 26.58 -20.46 36.60
CA LEU A 616 27.71 -21.31 36.23
C LEU A 616 28.69 -21.62 37.39
N GLY A 617 28.51 -20.95 38.54
CA GLY A 617 29.41 -21.10 39.70
C GLY A 617 29.88 -19.76 40.26
N THR A 618 30.96 -19.76 41.00
CA THR A 618 31.54 -18.58 41.68
C THR A 618 32.94 -18.23 41.18
N SER A 619 33.46 -18.93 40.16
CA SER A 619 34.74 -18.66 39.51
C SER A 619 34.65 -18.83 38.00
N LEU A 620 35.45 -18.05 37.27
CA LEU A 620 35.64 -18.18 35.83
C LEU A 620 36.68 -19.25 35.44
N ASP A 621 37.48 -19.77 36.39
CA ASP A 621 38.72 -20.51 36.10
C ASP A 621 38.50 -21.74 35.20
N ASN A 622 37.43 -22.49 35.39
CA ASN A 622 37.12 -23.71 34.65
C ASN A 622 36.11 -23.52 33.50
N LEU A 623 35.74 -22.29 33.18
CA LEU A 623 34.81 -21.99 32.08
C LEU A 623 35.61 -21.74 30.79
N PRO A 624 35.06 -22.05 29.61
CA PRO A 624 35.70 -21.74 28.32
C PRO A 624 35.86 -20.24 28.10
N ALA A 625 36.71 -19.84 27.16
CA ALA A 625 36.80 -18.45 26.74
C ALA A 625 35.41 -17.97 26.22
N GLY A 626 34.94 -16.83 26.75
CA GLY A 626 33.61 -16.34 26.45
C GLY A 626 33.24 -15.11 27.25
N ILE A 627 31.95 -14.69 27.11
CA ILE A 627 31.38 -13.56 27.83
C ILE A 627 30.51 -14.06 28.98
N TYR A 628 30.74 -13.53 30.16
CA TYR A 628 30.07 -13.90 31.40
C TYR A 628 29.58 -12.66 32.17
N ILE A 629 28.63 -12.85 33.07
CA ILE A 629 28.18 -11.83 34.04
C ILE A 629 28.68 -12.25 35.41
N VAL A 630 29.52 -11.44 36.04
CA VAL A 630 30.10 -11.67 37.39
C VAL A 630 29.76 -10.46 38.24
N GLY A 631 29.04 -10.67 39.36
CA GLY A 631 28.65 -9.59 40.23
C GLY A 631 27.87 -8.49 39.51
N GLY A 632 27.02 -8.86 38.53
CA GLY A 632 26.24 -7.93 37.71
C GLY A 632 27.01 -7.19 36.61
N LYS A 633 28.31 -7.52 36.40
CA LYS A 633 29.16 -6.89 35.38
C LYS A 633 29.52 -7.89 34.26
N LYS A 634 29.55 -7.41 33.03
CA LYS A 634 30.01 -8.17 31.86
C LYS A 634 31.54 -8.37 31.94
N VAL A 635 32.00 -9.60 31.90
CA VAL A 635 33.40 -9.98 31.94
C VAL A 635 33.71 -10.90 30.74
N VAL A 636 34.81 -10.61 30.06
CA VAL A 636 35.33 -11.46 28.98
C VAL A 636 36.46 -12.33 29.56
N LYS A 637 36.35 -13.66 29.38
CA LYS A 637 37.40 -14.61 29.73
C LYS A 637 38.16 -15.06 28.49
#